data_f3a15a4283f623c72b451ff14e25031d
#
_entry.id   f3a15a4283f623c72b451ff14e25031d
#
_cell.length_a   1.000
_cell.length_b   1.000
_cell.length_c   1.000
_cell.angle_alpha   90.00
_cell.angle_beta   90.00
_cell.angle_gamma   90.00
#
_symmetry.space_group_name_H-M   'P 1'
#
loop_
_entity.id
_entity.type
_entity.pdbx_description
1 polymer ?
#
loop_
_entity_poly.entity_id
_entity_poly.type
_entity_poly.pdbx_seq_one_letter_code
_entity_poly.pdbx_strand_id
1 'polypeptide(L)'
;MSFLAPLYALGLLAISAPIIFHLIQRRPKGEQTFSSLMFLSPSPPRLTRRSRLDNLLLLLLRGCALLLLAMAFARPFLRSHLQDSFLPSRDIAILLDTSASMQRAEVWDQAKAEVINVVNDLQPHDRITLLTFDTGLTRALDWTNPQLVTPAHRIELVEDQLTSIQPGWHETNLGAALTQTLELLQDQEVDQAANGAANAQLIVVTDFQKGSDLTALAGSQWPQGVGVDLRIIAPAESSNVSLHRISSFEESDSEAIQVRVTNSSTSETTEYQLHWQDDQGNEIINSEKTILVPTGQHRTIDITRHPTTSVLAVKGDTTDFDNRIYVAQPYRGQQRLLHLGLDSDDVESLPFFVKRMDLSTPRYEVITEAQWPPSELDELEATSCPLVIVAQVLSESDTTVLQQYVKNGGKVLIILDQQHAESNGASDAIARLMDLETVQISEAEVDDYAMLQDIRFEHPLFAPFADTRFNDFTKIRVWQHRLIESDHEHPWDPLIRFDNGAPALVQRDLDEGTIWILTTGWQPKESQLALSTKFVPLLSGMFDSTIDLASSTDDYEVGDVVSFADAQESVEVIAPTGDTYRIETSPFELDTTDIPGIYMASVDGTARQFAINLSAREGQTDVMDPVELEQRGIVIQDFLSEAELTENDRQLKDVELESRQQIWRWLILGALGFLLAESWLSGRLSRQTVPSTSGAT
;
A
#
# COMPACT_ATOMS: atom_id res chain seq x y z
N MET A 1 55.49 8.81 7.77
CA MET A 1 55.01 8.89 9.14
C MET A 1 53.86 9.89 9.21
N SER A 2 52.73 9.45 9.69
CA SER A 2 51.56 10.28 9.96
C SER A 2 51.32 10.39 11.44
N PHE A 3 50.60 11.42 11.88
CA PHE A 3 50.32 11.67 13.29
C PHE A 3 48.81 11.65 13.53
N LEU A 4 48.37 10.92 14.54
CA LEU A 4 46.95 10.87 14.90
C LEU A 4 46.47 12.18 15.52
N ALA A 5 47.37 12.85 16.29
CA ALA A 5 47.05 14.10 16.96
C ALA A 5 48.12 15.18 16.71
N PRO A 6 48.16 15.75 15.48
CA PRO A 6 49.24 16.64 15.07
C PRO A 6 49.36 17.93 15.90
N LEU A 7 48.30 18.39 16.54
CA LEU A 7 48.27 19.57 17.40
C LEU A 7 49.25 19.44 18.59
N TYR A 8 49.50 18.21 19.08
CA TYR A 8 50.48 18.00 20.16
C TYR A 8 51.94 18.21 19.71
N ALA A 9 52.23 18.26 18.41
CA ALA A 9 53.55 18.66 17.89
C ALA A 9 53.90 20.11 18.25
N LEU A 10 52.92 20.98 18.55
CA LEU A 10 53.14 22.30 19.14
C LEU A 10 53.89 22.23 20.49
N GLY A 11 53.84 21.08 21.15
CA GLY A 11 54.68 20.80 22.37
C GLY A 11 56.17 20.90 22.13
N LEU A 12 56.66 20.84 20.89
CA LEU A 12 58.05 21.12 20.51
C LEU A 12 58.49 22.53 20.89
N LEU A 13 57.58 23.49 20.96
CA LEU A 13 57.89 24.85 21.46
C LEU A 13 58.38 24.85 22.90
N ALA A 14 58.02 23.82 23.69
CA ALA A 14 58.49 23.66 25.05
C ALA A 14 60.04 23.48 25.14
N ILE A 15 60.71 23.07 24.05
CA ILE A 15 62.17 22.95 24.00
C ILE A 15 62.85 24.34 24.14
N SER A 16 62.16 25.42 23.79
CA SER A 16 62.65 26.78 23.96
C SER A 16 62.86 27.15 25.45
N ALA A 17 62.04 26.58 26.35
CA ALA A 17 62.06 26.90 27.75
C ALA A 17 63.42 26.52 28.43
N PRO A 18 63.98 25.29 28.32
CA PRO A 18 65.27 24.96 28.82
C PRO A 18 66.39 25.84 28.25
N ILE A 19 66.30 26.20 26.96
CA ILE A 19 67.31 27.08 26.32
C ILE A 19 67.23 28.48 26.91
N ILE A 20 66.02 29.05 27.05
CA ILE A 20 65.78 30.38 27.63
C ILE A 20 66.26 30.40 29.11
N PHE A 21 65.89 29.38 29.89
CA PHE A 21 66.31 29.27 31.28
C PHE A 21 67.84 29.11 31.38
N HIS A 22 68.49 28.38 30.47
CA HIS A 22 69.95 28.24 30.47
C HIS A 22 70.64 29.54 30.14
N LEU A 23 70.11 30.39 29.26
CA LEU A 23 70.60 31.71 28.94
C LEU A 23 70.42 32.75 30.06
N ILE A 24 69.43 32.59 30.94
CA ILE A 24 69.04 33.52 32.02
C ILE A 24 69.76 33.16 33.33
N GLN A 25 70.70 32.19 33.38
CA GLN A 25 71.35 31.72 34.61
C GLN A 25 72.10 32.88 35.32
N ARG A 26 71.52 33.31 36.44
CA ARG A 26 72.20 34.29 37.33
C ARG A 26 73.18 33.51 38.23
N ARG A 27 74.47 33.78 38.15
CA ARG A 27 75.45 33.31 39.18
C ARG A 27 75.22 34.08 40.46
N PRO A 28 75.04 33.42 41.60
CA PRO A 28 75.01 34.11 42.88
C PRO A 28 76.39 34.72 43.11
N LYS A 29 76.48 36.01 43.32
CA LYS A 29 77.67 36.69 43.77
C LYS A 29 77.93 36.31 45.27
N GLY A 30 78.95 35.57 45.53
CA GLY A 30 79.31 35.32 46.91
C GLY A 30 79.57 36.65 47.62
N GLU A 31 78.98 36.82 48.78
CA GLU A 31 79.27 37.95 49.66
C GLU A 31 80.68 37.78 50.19
N GLN A 32 81.57 38.71 49.89
CA GLN A 32 82.88 38.87 50.57
C GLN A 32 82.76 40.05 51.54
N THR A 33 82.99 39.75 52.79
CA THR A 33 83.06 40.76 53.86
C THR A 33 84.28 41.62 53.70
N PHE A 34 84.11 42.90 53.38
CA PHE A 34 85.16 43.90 53.20
C PHE A 34 85.15 44.80 54.44
N SER A 35 86.33 44.98 55.05
CA SER A 35 86.49 45.73 56.32
C SER A 35 86.53 47.29 56.12
N SER A 36 86.64 47.82 54.89
CA SER A 36 86.58 49.26 54.61
C SER A 36 86.31 49.57 53.17
N LEU A 37 85.30 50.44 52.87
CA LEU A 37 84.86 50.89 51.53
C LEU A 37 85.60 52.17 51.08
N MET A 38 86.60 52.70 51.82
CA MET A 38 87.19 54.02 51.67
C MET A 38 88.06 54.19 50.39
N PHE A 39 88.40 53.09 49.71
CA PHE A 39 89.29 53.12 48.52
C PHE A 39 88.63 52.52 47.25
N LEU A 40 87.30 52.32 47.18
CA LEU A 40 86.61 51.80 46.01
C LEU A 40 86.17 52.96 45.10
N SER A 41 86.85 53.16 43.98
CA SER A 41 86.37 54.02 42.90
C SER A 41 85.34 53.27 42.05
N PRO A 42 84.23 53.91 41.62
CA PRO A 42 83.24 53.25 40.81
C PRO A 42 83.81 52.90 39.43
N SER A 43 83.97 51.61 39.18
CA SER A 43 84.39 51.13 37.87
C SER A 43 83.11 50.90 37.01
N PRO A 44 83.03 51.40 35.77
CA PRO A 44 81.87 51.20 34.90
C PRO A 44 81.68 49.71 34.64
N PRO A 45 80.42 49.21 34.62
CA PRO A 45 80.15 47.79 34.43
C PRO A 45 80.60 47.40 33.00
N ARG A 46 81.59 46.55 32.89
CA ARG A 46 81.94 45.88 31.66
C ARG A 46 80.85 44.87 31.32
N LEU A 47 79.95 45.20 30.32
CA LEU A 47 79.05 44.29 29.70
C LEU A 47 79.82 43.25 28.90
N THR A 48 80.24 42.16 29.47
CA THR A 48 80.81 41.01 28.77
C THR A 48 79.63 40.19 28.23
N ARG A 49 79.18 40.52 26.99
CA ARG A 49 78.20 39.75 26.19
C ARG A 49 78.90 38.50 25.64
N ARG A 50 79.20 37.51 26.48
CA ARG A 50 79.45 36.13 26.00
C ARG A 50 78.92 35.16 27.06
N SER A 51 77.66 34.82 26.94
CA SER A 51 77.16 33.61 27.60
C SER A 51 77.74 32.41 26.88
N ARG A 52 78.67 31.70 27.47
CA ARG A 52 79.08 30.37 27.02
C ARG A 52 78.03 29.39 27.54
N LEU A 53 77.54 28.51 26.65
CA LEU A 53 76.66 27.41 27.03
C LEU A 53 77.49 26.40 27.84
N ASP A 54 77.50 26.53 29.14
CA ASP A 54 78.11 25.55 30.05
C ASP A 54 77.18 24.36 30.15
N ASN A 55 77.69 23.11 30.10
CA ASN A 55 76.92 21.84 30.15
C ASN A 55 75.99 21.61 28.99
N LEU A 56 76.42 21.87 27.75
CA LEU A 56 75.66 21.71 26.52
C LEU A 56 75.05 20.29 26.38
N LEU A 57 75.70 19.25 26.92
CA LEU A 57 75.20 17.87 26.92
C LEU A 57 73.95 17.68 27.78
N LEU A 58 73.86 18.34 28.96
CA LEU A 58 72.69 18.32 29.82
C LEU A 58 71.47 19.03 29.13
N LEU A 59 71.75 20.17 28.44
CA LEU A 59 70.73 20.88 27.67
C LEU A 59 70.22 20.04 26.54
N LEU A 60 71.13 19.34 25.82
CA LEU A 60 70.78 18.45 24.72
C LEU A 60 69.90 17.27 25.20
N LEU A 61 70.30 16.60 26.34
CA LEU A 61 69.50 15.50 26.91
C LEU A 61 68.07 15.93 27.27
N ARG A 62 67.97 17.14 27.89
CA ARG A 62 66.63 17.70 28.26
C ARG A 62 65.82 18.07 27.01
N GLY A 63 66.44 18.63 25.99
CA GLY A 63 65.81 18.90 24.72
C GLY A 63 65.31 17.64 24.00
N CYS A 64 66.15 16.59 23.97
CA CYS A 64 65.75 15.29 23.42
C CYS A 64 64.61 14.64 24.18
N ALA A 65 64.61 14.70 25.51
CA ALA A 65 63.48 14.16 26.32
C ALA A 65 62.16 14.88 26.00
N LEU A 66 62.17 16.21 25.90
CA LEU A 66 61.00 17.01 25.54
C LEU A 66 60.53 16.73 24.11
N LEU A 67 61.47 16.56 23.18
CA LEU A 67 61.16 16.23 21.78
C LEU A 67 60.48 14.86 21.69
N LEU A 68 61.05 13.84 22.34
CA LEU A 68 60.44 12.49 22.35
C LEU A 68 59.08 12.49 23.05
N LEU A 69 58.91 13.26 24.11
CA LEU A 69 57.64 13.38 24.78
C LEU A 69 56.59 14.05 23.88
N ALA A 70 56.89 15.16 23.21
CA ALA A 70 56.02 15.83 22.27
C ALA A 70 55.63 14.90 21.09
N MET A 71 56.61 14.15 20.56
CA MET A 71 56.35 13.16 19.52
C MET A 71 55.44 12.01 20.03
N ALA A 72 55.63 11.55 21.28
CA ALA A 72 54.81 10.49 21.86
C ALA A 72 53.34 10.92 21.98
N PHE A 73 53.06 12.16 22.41
CA PHE A 73 51.71 12.71 22.49
C PHE A 73 51.08 12.96 21.10
N ALA A 74 51.89 13.23 20.08
CA ALA A 74 51.41 13.35 18.70
C ALA A 74 51.01 12.00 18.06
N ARG A 75 51.32 10.86 18.75
CA ARG A 75 50.94 9.49 18.35
C ARG A 75 51.32 9.17 16.90
N PRO A 76 52.64 9.04 16.59
CA PRO A 76 53.09 8.73 15.23
C PRO A 76 52.79 7.29 14.86
N PHE A 77 52.40 7.08 13.60
CA PHE A 77 52.21 5.76 12.99
C PHE A 77 52.76 5.72 11.56
N LEU A 78 53.03 4.51 11.05
CA LEU A 78 53.52 4.30 9.68
C LEU A 78 52.40 3.80 8.80
N ARG A 79 52.02 4.54 7.77
CA ARG A 79 51.16 4.07 6.70
C ARG A 79 51.96 3.15 5.77
N SER A 80 51.40 1.98 5.46
CA SER A 80 51.90 1.06 4.46
C SER A 80 51.19 1.34 3.15
N HIS A 81 51.88 1.67 2.08
CA HIS A 81 51.30 1.91 0.74
C HIS A 81 50.67 0.67 0.09
N LEU A 82 50.75 -0.49 0.72
CA LEU A 82 50.23 -1.74 0.18
C LEU A 82 48.81 -2.07 0.63
N GLN A 83 48.17 -1.23 1.47
CA GLN A 83 46.85 -1.49 2.06
C GLN A 83 45.73 -0.56 1.53
N ASP A 84 45.99 0.29 0.56
CA ASP A 84 44.96 1.18 -0.01
C ASP A 84 43.98 0.45 -0.97
N SER A 85 44.01 -0.89 -1.06
CA SER A 85 43.32 -1.63 -2.12
C SER A 85 42.07 -2.38 -1.72
N PHE A 86 41.62 -2.36 -0.46
CA PHE A 86 40.42 -3.09 -0.04
C PHE A 86 39.55 -2.22 0.85
N LEU A 87 38.87 -1.23 0.26
CA LEU A 87 37.61 -0.73 0.82
C LEU A 87 36.57 -1.84 0.71
N PRO A 88 35.79 -2.16 1.76
CA PRO A 88 34.72 -3.13 1.60
C PRO A 88 33.76 -2.63 0.51
N SER A 89 33.46 -3.49 -0.44
CA SER A 89 32.43 -3.23 -1.45
C SER A 89 31.09 -3.07 -0.74
N ARG A 90 30.32 -2.06 -1.11
CA ARG A 90 28.95 -1.90 -0.66
C ARG A 90 28.00 -2.50 -1.70
N ASP A 91 26.95 -3.13 -1.24
CA ASP A 91 25.85 -3.60 -2.07
C ASP A 91 24.70 -2.58 -1.96
N ILE A 92 24.43 -1.86 -3.05
CA ILE A 92 23.48 -0.75 -3.08
C ILE A 92 22.31 -1.13 -3.97
N ALA A 93 21.12 -1.24 -3.38
CA ALA A 93 19.88 -1.40 -4.11
C ALA A 93 19.23 -0.03 -4.29
N ILE A 94 18.99 0.37 -5.53
CA ILE A 94 18.28 1.60 -5.88
C ILE A 94 16.86 1.21 -6.24
N LEU A 95 15.88 1.68 -5.47
CA LEU A 95 14.45 1.51 -5.72
C LEU A 95 13.93 2.79 -6.37
N LEU A 96 13.41 2.67 -7.57
CA LEU A 96 12.78 3.75 -8.29
C LEU A 96 11.28 3.53 -8.34
N ASP A 97 10.54 4.47 -7.83
CA ASP A 97 9.08 4.48 -7.86
C ASP A 97 8.57 4.69 -9.29
N THR A 98 7.68 3.81 -9.74
CA THR A 98 7.04 3.85 -11.06
C THR A 98 5.52 3.85 -10.97
N SER A 99 4.96 4.19 -9.82
CA SER A 99 3.52 4.31 -9.59
C SER A 99 2.87 5.46 -10.35
N ALA A 100 1.54 5.53 -10.30
CA ALA A 100 0.77 6.54 -11.04
C ALA A 100 1.10 7.98 -10.64
N SER A 101 1.35 8.23 -9.37
CA SER A 101 1.70 9.56 -8.86
C SER A 101 3.00 10.14 -9.46
N MET A 102 3.90 9.26 -9.92
CA MET A 102 5.14 9.67 -10.60
C MET A 102 4.91 10.25 -12.00
N GLN A 103 3.71 10.15 -12.56
CA GLN A 103 3.35 10.79 -13.83
C GLN A 103 3.16 12.31 -13.72
N ARG A 104 3.14 12.86 -12.51
CA ARG A 104 3.04 14.31 -12.30
C ARG A 104 4.19 15.05 -12.99
N ALA A 105 3.87 16.25 -13.52
CA ALA A 105 4.80 17.06 -14.28
C ALA A 105 6.17 17.19 -13.59
N GLU A 106 7.24 16.98 -14.32
CA GLU A 106 8.65 17.08 -13.90
C GLU A 106 9.10 16.06 -12.81
N VAL A 107 8.19 15.40 -12.07
CA VAL A 107 8.56 14.44 -11.01
C VAL A 107 9.35 13.28 -11.58
N TRP A 108 8.88 12.71 -12.69
CA TRP A 108 9.58 11.61 -13.34
C TRP A 108 10.97 11.99 -13.84
N ASP A 109 11.11 13.16 -14.46
CA ASP A 109 12.41 13.62 -14.94
C ASP A 109 13.38 13.94 -13.80
N GLN A 110 12.87 14.50 -12.69
CA GLN A 110 13.65 14.71 -11.47
C GLN A 110 14.08 13.38 -10.85
N ALA A 111 13.19 12.38 -10.79
CA ALA A 111 13.49 11.06 -10.26
C ALA A 111 14.60 10.36 -11.05
N LYS A 112 14.52 10.39 -12.39
CA LYS A 112 15.61 9.88 -13.26
C LYS A 112 16.94 10.61 -13.02
N ALA A 113 16.89 11.93 -12.93
CA ALA A 113 18.08 12.73 -12.65
C ALA A 113 18.69 12.39 -11.28
N GLU A 114 17.84 12.16 -10.25
CA GLU A 114 18.32 11.79 -8.93
C GLU A 114 18.96 10.40 -8.92
N VAL A 115 18.39 9.42 -9.64
CA VAL A 115 19.04 8.10 -9.80
C VAL A 115 20.43 8.26 -10.44
N ILE A 116 20.57 9.10 -11.47
CA ILE A 116 21.86 9.35 -12.12
C ILE A 116 22.83 10.04 -11.13
N ASN A 117 22.37 11.00 -10.34
CA ASN A 117 23.16 11.66 -9.30
C ASN A 117 23.69 10.64 -8.29
N VAL A 118 22.80 9.79 -7.77
CA VAL A 118 23.18 8.70 -6.87
C VAL A 118 24.28 7.82 -7.49
N VAL A 119 24.09 7.38 -8.73
CA VAL A 119 25.08 6.51 -9.42
C VAL A 119 26.41 7.19 -9.65
N ASN A 120 26.43 8.51 -9.86
CA ASN A 120 27.66 9.32 -9.99
C ASN A 120 28.45 9.42 -8.67
N ASP A 121 27.75 9.45 -7.53
CA ASP A 121 28.34 9.58 -6.20
C ASP A 121 28.89 8.24 -5.65
N LEU A 122 28.66 7.13 -6.36
CA LEU A 122 29.08 5.79 -5.93
C LEU A 122 30.60 5.57 -6.14
N GLN A 123 31.18 4.78 -5.23
CA GLN A 123 32.58 4.39 -5.32
C GLN A 123 32.81 3.36 -6.48
N PRO A 124 34.02 3.30 -7.02
CA PRO A 124 34.35 2.35 -8.08
C PRO A 124 34.14 0.88 -7.71
N HIS A 125 34.17 0.55 -6.43
CA HIS A 125 34.05 -0.82 -5.90
C HIS A 125 32.62 -1.18 -5.50
N ASP A 126 31.67 -0.22 -5.50
CA ASP A 126 30.29 -0.46 -5.14
C ASP A 126 29.57 -1.30 -6.21
N ARG A 127 28.74 -2.23 -5.74
CA ARG A 127 27.84 -3.02 -6.56
C ARG A 127 26.45 -2.38 -6.50
N ILE A 128 25.80 -2.28 -7.63
CA ILE A 128 24.44 -1.74 -7.69
C ILE A 128 23.49 -2.71 -8.36
N THR A 129 22.24 -2.62 -7.96
CA THR A 129 21.06 -3.12 -8.68
C THR A 129 20.06 -1.99 -8.81
N LEU A 130 19.33 -1.93 -9.91
CA LEU A 130 18.21 -1.00 -10.10
C LEU A 130 16.91 -1.80 -10.10
N LEU A 131 16.04 -1.44 -9.20
CA LEU A 131 14.72 -2.04 -9.02
C LEU A 131 13.68 -0.95 -9.26
N THR A 132 12.58 -1.28 -9.90
CA THR A 132 11.40 -0.43 -10.00
C THR A 132 10.28 -1.02 -9.17
N PHE A 133 9.43 -0.19 -8.62
CA PHE A 133 8.27 -0.65 -7.85
C PHE A 133 7.03 0.22 -8.08
N ASP A 134 5.91 -0.45 -8.02
CA ASP A 134 4.55 0.06 -7.94
C ASP A 134 3.77 -0.82 -6.95
N THR A 135 2.82 -1.64 -7.38
CA THR A 135 2.21 -2.72 -6.57
C THR A 135 3.16 -3.90 -6.38
N GLY A 136 4.11 -4.09 -7.29
CA GLY A 136 5.11 -5.14 -7.30
C GLY A 136 6.53 -4.61 -7.45
N LEU A 137 7.50 -5.50 -7.24
CA LEU A 137 8.92 -5.20 -7.41
C LEU A 137 9.44 -5.81 -8.71
N THR A 138 10.00 -5.01 -9.58
CA THR A 138 10.60 -5.45 -10.84
C THR A 138 12.08 -5.10 -10.89
N ARG A 139 12.91 -6.03 -11.35
CA ARG A 139 14.34 -5.81 -11.50
C ARG A 139 14.66 -5.26 -12.89
N ALA A 140 15.06 -3.99 -12.96
CA ALA A 140 15.45 -3.33 -14.19
C ALA A 140 16.93 -3.57 -14.55
N LEU A 141 17.82 -3.65 -13.54
CA LEU A 141 19.24 -3.94 -13.73
C LEU A 141 19.71 -4.94 -12.67
N ASP A 142 20.33 -6.04 -13.10
CA ASP A 142 20.97 -7.00 -12.21
C ASP A 142 22.21 -6.44 -11.53
N TRP A 143 22.65 -7.11 -10.44
CA TRP A 143 23.84 -6.70 -9.70
C TRP A 143 25.05 -6.51 -10.61
N THR A 144 25.60 -5.30 -10.62
CA THR A 144 26.83 -4.99 -11.38
C THR A 144 28.03 -5.64 -10.73
N ASN A 145 28.96 -6.15 -11.56
CA ASN A 145 30.25 -6.66 -11.08
C ASN A 145 31.32 -5.56 -11.22
N PRO A 146 31.84 -5.01 -10.11
CA PRO A 146 32.83 -3.91 -10.16
C PRO A 146 34.14 -4.26 -10.88
N GLN A 147 34.45 -5.55 -11.00
CA GLN A 147 35.66 -6.01 -11.73
C GLN A 147 35.48 -5.96 -13.25
N LEU A 148 34.24 -5.98 -13.74
CA LEU A 148 33.90 -6.00 -15.17
C LEU A 148 33.34 -4.67 -15.67
N VAL A 149 32.72 -3.88 -14.79
CA VAL A 149 32.01 -2.63 -15.12
C VAL A 149 32.77 -1.43 -14.55
N THR A 150 33.26 -0.56 -15.40
CA THR A 150 33.89 0.72 -14.98
C THR A 150 32.80 1.70 -14.50
N PRO A 151 33.11 2.70 -13.65
CA PRO A 151 32.15 3.72 -13.23
C PRO A 151 31.42 4.41 -14.38
N ALA A 152 32.14 4.77 -15.45
CA ALA A 152 31.53 5.41 -16.63
C ALA A 152 30.54 4.48 -17.36
N HIS A 153 30.88 3.20 -17.52
CA HIS A 153 29.98 2.22 -18.14
C HIS A 153 28.78 1.88 -17.25
N ARG A 154 28.94 1.96 -15.92
CA ARG A 154 27.83 1.81 -14.97
C ARG A 154 26.76 2.87 -15.15
N ILE A 155 27.18 4.13 -15.33
CA ILE A 155 26.27 5.26 -15.61
C ILE A 155 25.53 5.01 -16.93
N GLU A 156 26.26 4.64 -18.00
CA GLU A 156 25.66 4.35 -19.31
C GLU A 156 24.64 3.22 -19.25
N LEU A 157 24.90 2.14 -18.49
CA LEU A 157 23.95 1.04 -18.28
C LEU A 157 22.67 1.51 -17.58
N VAL A 158 22.80 2.36 -16.56
CA VAL A 158 21.63 2.88 -15.83
C VAL A 158 20.83 3.85 -16.69
N GLU A 159 21.49 4.74 -17.42
CA GLU A 159 20.84 5.67 -18.36
C GLU A 159 20.05 4.91 -19.44
N ASP A 160 20.62 3.86 -20.01
CA ASP A 160 19.94 3.03 -21.01
C ASP A 160 18.68 2.36 -20.43
N GLN A 161 18.76 1.82 -19.21
CA GLN A 161 17.60 1.26 -18.54
C GLN A 161 16.53 2.33 -18.25
N LEU A 162 16.92 3.51 -17.74
CA LEU A 162 16.00 4.60 -17.42
C LEU A 162 15.26 5.15 -18.65
N THR A 163 15.82 5.01 -19.86
CA THR A 163 15.10 5.40 -21.09
C THR A 163 13.94 4.46 -21.44
N SER A 164 14.01 3.21 -21.03
CA SER A 164 12.98 2.20 -21.30
C SER A 164 11.87 2.16 -20.23
N ILE A 165 12.15 2.71 -19.04
CA ILE A 165 11.21 2.71 -17.91
C ILE A 165 10.31 3.95 -18.01
N GLN A 166 9.01 3.74 -17.77
CA GLN A 166 8.00 4.81 -17.68
C GLN A 166 7.11 4.53 -16.46
N PRO A 167 6.59 5.56 -15.78
CA PRO A 167 5.63 5.37 -14.70
C PRO A 167 4.33 4.76 -15.25
N GLY A 168 3.79 3.80 -14.50
CA GLY A 168 2.53 3.14 -14.78
C GLY A 168 1.32 3.85 -14.19
N TRP A 169 0.23 3.10 -14.00
CA TRP A 169 -1.01 3.57 -13.37
C TRP A 169 -1.33 2.83 -12.07
N HIS A 170 -0.45 1.92 -11.66
CA HIS A 170 -0.60 1.13 -10.44
C HIS A 170 -0.37 1.94 -9.18
N GLU A 171 -0.86 1.41 -8.04
CA GLU A 171 -0.64 1.99 -6.71
C GLU A 171 0.81 1.89 -6.25
N THR A 172 1.17 2.80 -5.35
CA THR A 172 2.47 2.81 -4.66
C THR A 172 2.47 1.87 -3.46
N ASN A 173 3.07 0.68 -3.57
CA ASN A 173 3.24 -0.24 -2.45
C ASN A 173 4.69 -0.22 -1.93
N LEU A 174 5.05 0.86 -1.26
CA LEU A 174 6.39 1.06 -0.70
C LEU A 174 6.74 0.01 0.37
N GLY A 175 5.75 -0.41 1.17
CA GLY A 175 5.95 -1.41 2.20
C GLY A 175 6.39 -2.76 1.63
N ALA A 176 5.72 -3.24 0.60
CA ALA A 176 6.09 -4.48 -0.09
C ALA A 176 7.44 -4.35 -0.81
N ALA A 177 7.69 -3.23 -1.48
CA ALA A 177 8.95 -2.98 -2.18
C ALA A 177 10.15 -3.03 -1.23
N LEU A 178 10.06 -2.39 -0.07
CA LEU A 178 11.10 -2.41 0.97
C LEU A 178 11.33 -3.83 1.51
N THR A 179 10.25 -4.57 1.82
CA THR A 179 10.35 -5.92 2.37
C THR A 179 10.97 -6.90 1.37
N GLN A 180 10.50 -6.90 0.11
CA GLN A 180 11.03 -7.77 -0.93
C GLN A 180 12.49 -7.45 -1.28
N THR A 181 12.86 -6.15 -1.25
CA THR A 181 14.26 -5.76 -1.48
C THR A 181 15.16 -6.25 -0.36
N LEU A 182 14.70 -6.24 0.89
CA LEU A 182 15.46 -6.83 2.00
C LEU A 182 15.69 -8.33 1.82
N GLU A 183 14.69 -9.07 1.36
CA GLU A 183 14.83 -10.49 1.04
C GLU A 183 15.89 -10.71 -0.03
N LEU A 184 15.87 -9.90 -1.10
CA LEU A 184 16.88 -9.94 -2.16
C LEU A 184 18.30 -9.64 -1.65
N LEU A 185 18.45 -8.71 -0.70
CA LEU A 185 19.74 -8.40 -0.08
C LEU A 185 20.24 -9.54 0.82
N GLN A 186 19.35 -10.17 1.58
CA GLN A 186 19.69 -11.30 2.46
C GLN A 186 20.10 -12.55 1.68
N ASP A 187 19.42 -12.86 0.58
CA ASP A 187 19.79 -13.99 -0.29
C ASP A 187 21.20 -13.82 -0.88
N GLN A 188 21.60 -12.58 -1.20
CA GLN A 188 22.95 -12.27 -1.66
C GLN A 188 24.02 -12.44 -0.55
N GLU A 189 23.69 -12.13 0.70
CA GLU A 189 24.60 -12.31 1.84
C GLU A 189 24.91 -13.78 2.10
N VAL A 190 23.97 -14.69 1.90
CA VAL A 190 24.16 -16.13 2.05
C VAL A 190 25.17 -16.68 1.04
N ASP A 191 25.16 -16.19 -0.20
CA ASP A 191 26.10 -16.57 -1.25
C ASP A 191 27.51 -15.95 -1.04
N GLN A 192 27.63 -14.86 -0.26
CA GLN A 192 28.86 -14.13 -0.04
C GLN A 192 29.47 -14.30 1.37
N ALA A 193 28.89 -15.11 2.24
CA ALA A 193 29.35 -15.35 3.62
C ALA A 193 30.84 -15.72 3.78
N ALA A 194 31.55 -15.91 2.68
CA ALA A 194 33.00 -16.15 2.63
C ALA A 194 33.85 -14.87 2.61
N ASN A 195 33.27 -13.67 2.38
CA ASN A 195 34.02 -12.43 2.08
C ASN A 195 33.82 -11.26 3.07
N GLY A 196 33.14 -11.47 4.21
CA GLY A 196 32.94 -10.44 5.24
C GLY A 196 31.72 -9.56 4.91
N ALA A 197 30.96 -9.17 5.94
CA ALA A 197 29.71 -8.45 5.87
C ALA A 197 29.78 -7.27 4.88
N ALA A 198 29.06 -7.38 3.77
CA ALA A 198 28.82 -6.28 2.87
C ALA A 198 27.88 -5.30 3.62
N ASN A 199 28.21 -4.03 3.67
CA ASN A 199 27.28 -2.99 4.13
C ASN A 199 26.21 -2.82 3.05
N ALA A 200 25.06 -3.48 3.23
CA ALA A 200 23.93 -3.32 2.33
C ALA A 200 23.29 -1.94 2.56
N GLN A 201 23.05 -1.21 1.50
CA GLN A 201 22.41 0.10 1.53
C GLN A 201 21.25 0.14 0.54
N LEU A 202 20.14 0.69 1.00
CA LEU A 202 18.92 0.84 0.22
C LEU A 202 18.67 2.31 -0.05
N ILE A 203 18.57 2.69 -1.32
CA ILE A 203 18.26 4.06 -1.75
C ILE A 203 16.90 4.03 -2.41
N VAL A 204 15.95 4.80 -1.89
CA VAL A 204 14.59 4.87 -2.39
C VAL A 204 14.35 6.23 -3.02
N VAL A 205 14.03 6.24 -4.30
CA VAL A 205 13.67 7.44 -5.06
C VAL A 205 12.17 7.40 -5.33
N THR A 206 11.41 8.24 -4.67
CA THR A 206 9.94 8.27 -4.69
C THR A 206 9.44 9.68 -4.38
N ASP A 207 8.20 9.98 -4.72
CA ASP A 207 7.52 11.22 -4.28
C ASP A 207 7.03 11.13 -2.82
N PHE A 208 7.11 9.93 -2.23
CA PHE A 208 6.79 9.64 -0.84
C PHE A 208 5.43 10.18 -0.39
N GLN A 209 4.41 9.90 -1.17
CA GLN A 209 3.06 10.37 -0.93
C GLN A 209 2.35 9.62 0.21
N LYS A 210 1.38 10.29 0.87
CA LYS A 210 0.53 9.71 1.93
C LYS A 210 -0.29 8.51 1.47
N GLY A 211 -0.59 8.42 0.17
CA GLY A 211 -1.29 7.30 -0.43
C GLY A 211 -0.50 5.99 -0.48
N SER A 212 0.84 6.05 -0.28
CA SER A 212 1.70 4.86 -0.33
C SER A 212 1.29 3.81 0.70
N ASP A 213 1.20 2.55 0.26
CA ASP A 213 0.88 1.43 1.15
C ASP A 213 2.12 0.98 1.96
N LEU A 214 2.01 1.05 3.28
CA LEU A 214 3.03 0.60 4.23
C LEU A 214 2.60 -0.64 5.04
N THR A 215 1.49 -1.28 4.68
CA THR A 215 0.90 -2.39 5.47
C THR A 215 1.82 -3.60 5.55
N ALA A 216 2.59 -3.89 4.51
CA ALA A 216 3.56 -4.99 4.48
C ALA A 216 4.68 -4.85 5.51
N LEU A 217 4.94 -3.64 6.01
CA LEU A 217 5.92 -3.41 7.09
C LEU A 217 5.37 -3.80 8.47
N ALA A 218 4.06 -3.96 8.61
CA ALA A 218 3.45 -4.33 9.87
C ALA A 218 3.80 -5.79 10.24
N GLY A 219 4.62 -5.96 11.28
CA GLY A 219 5.07 -7.28 11.76
C GLY A 219 6.40 -7.76 11.16
N SER A 220 7.01 -7.05 10.22
CA SER A 220 8.37 -7.31 9.77
C SER A 220 9.38 -6.72 10.76
N GLN A 221 10.49 -7.46 11.03
CA GLN A 221 11.61 -6.92 11.80
C GLN A 221 12.66 -6.38 10.85
N TRP A 222 12.89 -5.07 10.89
CA TRP A 222 13.93 -4.45 10.08
C TRP A 222 15.32 -4.89 10.57
N PRO A 223 16.23 -5.41 9.71
CA PRO A 223 17.53 -5.90 10.11
C PRO A 223 18.41 -4.76 10.59
N GLN A 224 19.16 -5.02 11.67
CA GLN A 224 20.16 -4.07 12.17
C GLN A 224 21.33 -4.00 11.18
N GLY A 225 21.59 -2.80 10.64
CA GLY A 225 22.71 -2.55 9.71
C GLY A 225 22.32 -2.26 8.28
N VAL A 226 21.04 -2.39 7.90
CA VAL A 226 20.54 -1.92 6.61
C VAL A 226 19.90 -0.54 6.81
N GLY A 227 20.56 0.51 6.30
CA GLY A 227 20.03 1.87 6.29
C GLY A 227 19.23 2.13 5.00
N VAL A 228 18.21 2.96 5.12
CA VAL A 228 17.42 3.47 3.98
C VAL A 228 17.76 4.94 3.78
N ASP A 229 18.27 5.27 2.59
CA ASP A 229 18.42 6.65 2.13
C ASP A 229 17.19 7.02 1.30
N LEU A 230 16.37 7.91 1.84
CA LEU A 230 15.10 8.31 1.23
C LEU A 230 15.28 9.59 0.42
N ARG A 231 15.21 9.46 -0.90
CA ARG A 231 15.29 10.57 -1.87
C ARG A 231 13.88 10.98 -2.27
N ILE A 232 13.33 11.97 -1.58
CA ILE A 232 11.99 12.48 -1.82
C ILE A 232 11.99 13.44 -3.00
N ILE A 233 11.24 13.12 -4.04
CA ILE A 233 11.05 13.95 -5.22
C ILE A 233 9.73 14.69 -5.08
N ALA A 234 9.81 15.98 -4.76
CA ALA A 234 8.61 16.80 -4.63
C ALA A 234 8.46 17.71 -5.87
N PRO A 235 7.26 17.80 -6.47
CA PRO A 235 7.03 18.75 -7.56
C PRO A 235 7.18 20.18 -7.06
N ALA A 236 7.61 21.08 -7.95
CA ALA A 236 7.77 22.51 -7.63
C ALA A 236 6.43 23.18 -7.26
N GLU A 237 5.35 22.74 -7.91
CA GLU A 237 3.98 23.11 -7.60
C GLU A 237 3.23 21.85 -7.13
N SER A 238 2.73 21.87 -5.90
CA SER A 238 2.12 20.72 -5.25
C SER A 238 0.59 20.79 -5.18
N SER A 239 -0.03 21.69 -5.98
CA SER A 239 -1.48 21.75 -6.06
C SER A 239 -2.04 20.54 -6.79
N ASN A 240 -2.87 19.75 -6.12
CA ASN A 240 -3.53 18.59 -6.70
C ASN A 240 -4.98 18.49 -6.23
N VAL A 241 -5.89 18.15 -7.14
CA VAL A 241 -7.26 17.78 -6.84
C VAL A 241 -7.57 16.43 -7.49
N SER A 242 -7.91 15.45 -6.70
CA SER A 242 -8.24 14.11 -7.20
C SER A 242 -9.74 13.84 -7.21
N LEU A 243 -10.15 13.04 -8.19
CA LEU A 243 -11.49 12.50 -8.29
C LEU A 243 -11.49 11.01 -7.96
N HIS A 244 -12.43 10.60 -7.12
CA HIS A 244 -12.65 9.18 -6.85
C HIS A 244 -14.15 8.88 -6.81
N ARG A 245 -14.58 7.81 -7.48
CA ARG A 245 -15.95 7.34 -7.42
C ARG A 245 -16.18 6.56 -6.14
N ILE A 246 -17.28 6.83 -5.45
CA ILE A 246 -17.72 6.05 -4.29
C ILE A 246 -18.81 5.11 -4.77
N SER A 247 -18.54 3.81 -4.74
CA SER A 247 -19.55 2.80 -5.03
C SER A 247 -20.35 2.53 -3.76
N SER A 248 -21.64 2.83 -3.76
CA SER A 248 -22.55 2.50 -2.67
C SER A 248 -23.61 1.51 -3.13
N PHE A 249 -24.04 0.61 -2.24
CA PHE A 249 -25.11 -0.35 -2.51
C PHE A 249 -26.46 0.33 -2.89
N GLU A 250 -26.65 1.59 -2.51
CA GLU A 250 -27.85 2.39 -2.79
C GLU A 250 -27.83 3.06 -4.17
N GLU A 251 -26.68 3.08 -4.87
CA GLU A 251 -26.56 3.70 -6.20
C GLU A 251 -27.20 2.91 -7.32
N SER A 252 -27.61 1.66 -7.11
CA SER A 252 -28.18 0.82 -8.16
C SER A 252 -29.43 1.41 -8.82
N ASP A 253 -30.17 2.29 -8.14
CA ASP A 253 -31.42 2.89 -8.62
C ASP A 253 -31.30 4.39 -8.97
N SER A 254 -30.10 4.99 -8.78
CA SER A 254 -29.91 6.42 -8.99
C SER A 254 -29.31 6.74 -10.35
N GLU A 255 -29.90 7.70 -11.06
CA GLU A 255 -29.26 8.33 -12.23
C GLU A 255 -28.02 9.14 -11.82
N ALA A 256 -27.76 9.31 -10.55
CA ALA A 256 -26.62 10.03 -9.99
C ALA A 256 -25.53 9.07 -9.51
N ILE A 257 -24.30 9.46 -9.69
CA ILE A 257 -23.09 8.82 -9.13
C ILE A 257 -22.55 9.67 -7.96
N GLN A 258 -21.98 9.01 -6.98
CA GLN A 258 -21.28 9.70 -5.89
C GLN A 258 -19.81 9.84 -6.22
N VAL A 259 -19.32 11.08 -6.19
CA VAL A 259 -17.92 11.40 -6.47
C VAL A 259 -17.32 12.13 -5.28
N ARG A 260 -16.21 11.61 -4.79
CA ARG A 260 -15.37 12.29 -3.80
C ARG A 260 -14.33 13.12 -4.54
N VAL A 261 -14.29 14.40 -4.21
CA VAL A 261 -13.28 15.34 -4.69
C VAL A 261 -12.37 15.66 -3.51
N THR A 262 -11.08 15.37 -3.62
CA THR A 262 -10.10 15.61 -2.57
C THR A 262 -9.11 16.66 -3.02
N ASN A 263 -8.90 17.69 -2.19
CA ASN A 263 -7.95 18.76 -2.43
C ASN A 263 -6.71 18.58 -1.57
N SER A 264 -5.51 18.67 -2.14
CA SER A 264 -4.26 18.53 -1.40
C SER A 264 -4.08 19.60 -0.32
N SER A 265 -3.29 19.29 0.71
CA SER A 265 -3.02 20.21 1.82
C SER A 265 -2.15 21.40 1.42
N THR A 266 -1.49 21.30 0.27
CA THR A 266 -0.58 22.30 -0.28
C THR A 266 -1.20 23.16 -1.39
N SER A 267 -2.45 22.85 -1.79
CA SER A 267 -3.13 23.56 -2.87
C SER A 267 -3.48 25.01 -2.47
N GLU A 268 -3.25 25.94 -3.36
CA GLU A 268 -3.68 27.32 -3.25
C GLU A 268 -5.11 27.54 -3.75
N THR A 269 -5.65 26.61 -4.54
CA THR A 269 -6.98 26.67 -5.14
C THR A 269 -8.00 25.95 -4.27
N THR A 270 -9.19 26.53 -4.16
CA THR A 270 -10.32 25.96 -3.42
C THR A 270 -11.59 25.82 -4.27
N GLU A 271 -11.60 26.36 -5.47
CA GLU A 271 -12.74 26.34 -6.39
C GLU A 271 -12.35 25.55 -7.65
N TYR A 272 -13.14 24.51 -7.94
CA TYR A 272 -12.90 23.58 -9.03
C TYR A 272 -14.14 23.45 -9.91
N GLN A 273 -13.94 23.08 -11.19
CA GLN A 273 -15.01 22.87 -12.15
C GLN A 273 -15.03 21.40 -12.59
N LEU A 274 -16.11 20.70 -12.28
CA LEU A 274 -16.39 19.37 -12.82
C LEU A 274 -17.16 19.50 -14.14
N HIS A 275 -16.81 18.67 -15.10
CA HIS A 275 -17.46 18.65 -16.40
C HIS A 275 -17.37 17.26 -17.02
N TRP A 276 -18.34 16.90 -17.84
CA TRP A 276 -18.27 15.69 -18.66
C TRP A 276 -17.48 15.93 -19.93
N GLN A 277 -16.72 14.93 -20.37
CA GLN A 277 -15.93 14.94 -21.60
C GLN A 277 -16.40 13.87 -22.56
N ASP A 278 -16.27 14.14 -23.88
CA ASP A 278 -16.45 13.14 -24.92
C ASP A 278 -15.22 12.21 -25.04
N ASP A 279 -15.29 11.19 -25.90
CA ASP A 279 -14.20 10.24 -26.15
C ASP A 279 -12.94 10.89 -26.77
N GLN A 280 -13.06 12.12 -27.24
CA GLN A 280 -11.93 12.92 -27.77
C GLN A 280 -11.33 13.86 -26.73
N GLY A 281 -11.89 13.87 -25.50
CA GLY A 281 -11.47 14.74 -24.42
C GLY A 281 -12.05 16.16 -24.49
N ASN A 282 -13.02 16.41 -25.40
CA ASN A 282 -13.65 17.71 -25.45
C ASN A 282 -14.76 17.82 -24.42
N GLU A 283 -14.88 19.00 -23.84
CA GLU A 283 -15.87 19.32 -22.83
C GLU A 283 -17.30 19.36 -23.40
N ILE A 284 -18.23 18.70 -22.71
CA ILE A 284 -19.65 18.72 -23.07
C ILE A 284 -20.27 20.05 -22.60
N ILE A 285 -20.91 20.75 -23.52
CA ILE A 285 -21.56 22.05 -23.27
C ILE A 285 -22.67 21.88 -22.24
N ASN A 286 -22.71 22.78 -21.24
CA ASN A 286 -23.66 22.81 -20.13
C ASN A 286 -23.54 21.63 -19.14
N SER A 287 -22.43 20.93 -19.10
CA SER A 287 -22.16 19.87 -18.10
C SER A 287 -21.38 20.38 -16.87
N GLU A 288 -20.98 21.64 -16.89
CA GLU A 288 -20.12 22.23 -15.86
C GLU A 288 -20.82 22.35 -14.50
N LYS A 289 -20.15 21.94 -13.44
CA LYS A 289 -20.58 22.13 -12.05
C LYS A 289 -19.42 22.67 -11.23
N THR A 290 -19.53 23.90 -10.76
CA THR A 290 -18.55 24.50 -9.85
C THR A 290 -18.71 23.92 -8.44
N ILE A 291 -17.59 23.53 -7.83
CA ILE A 291 -17.53 23.02 -6.46
C ILE A 291 -16.46 23.76 -5.66
N LEU A 292 -16.69 23.85 -4.37
CA LEU A 292 -15.76 24.46 -3.43
C LEU A 292 -15.26 23.38 -2.47
N VAL A 293 -13.96 23.09 -2.54
CA VAL A 293 -13.29 22.10 -1.67
C VAL A 293 -12.12 22.80 -0.97
N PRO A 294 -12.20 23.03 0.34
CA PRO A 294 -11.12 23.68 1.07
C PRO A 294 -9.83 22.84 1.03
N THR A 295 -8.70 23.52 1.13
CA THR A 295 -7.36 22.91 1.15
C THR A 295 -7.26 21.82 2.23
N GLY A 296 -6.72 20.66 1.87
CA GLY A 296 -6.55 19.50 2.76
C GLY A 296 -7.86 18.80 3.13
N GLN A 297 -8.97 19.09 2.44
CA GLN A 297 -10.28 18.49 2.70
C GLN A 297 -10.80 17.74 1.47
N HIS A 298 -11.81 16.93 1.71
CA HIS A 298 -12.55 16.27 0.65
C HIS A 298 -14.04 16.61 0.74
N ARG A 299 -14.74 16.49 -0.39
CA ARG A 299 -16.19 16.68 -0.48
C ARG A 299 -16.79 15.61 -1.37
N THR A 300 -17.80 14.91 -0.86
CA THR A 300 -18.60 13.99 -1.66
C THR A 300 -19.81 14.73 -2.23
N ILE A 301 -20.07 14.52 -3.50
CA ILE A 301 -21.17 15.15 -4.24
C ILE A 301 -21.85 14.15 -5.14
N ASP A 302 -23.17 14.35 -5.34
CA ASP A 302 -23.94 13.59 -6.32
C ASP A 302 -23.88 14.30 -7.66
N ILE A 303 -23.57 13.56 -8.70
CA ILE A 303 -23.50 14.03 -10.11
C ILE A 303 -24.38 13.15 -10.95
N THR A 304 -25.29 13.76 -11.71
CA THR A 304 -26.13 13.02 -12.66
C THR A 304 -25.27 12.46 -13.77
N ARG A 305 -25.45 11.17 -14.08
CA ARG A 305 -24.79 10.50 -15.22
C ARG A 305 -25.13 11.21 -16.51
N HIS A 306 -24.15 11.35 -17.39
CA HIS A 306 -24.42 11.86 -18.72
C HIS A 306 -24.82 10.70 -19.63
N PRO A 307 -25.88 10.84 -20.45
CA PRO A 307 -26.45 9.71 -21.20
C PRO A 307 -25.53 9.19 -22.32
N THR A 308 -24.57 9.96 -22.78
CA THR A 308 -23.78 9.64 -23.99
C THR A 308 -22.27 9.63 -23.75
N THR A 309 -21.78 9.94 -22.55
CA THR A 309 -20.36 9.97 -22.25
C THR A 309 -20.05 9.29 -20.93
N SER A 310 -18.87 8.73 -20.85
CA SER A 310 -18.38 7.94 -19.72
C SER A 310 -17.21 8.60 -18.97
N VAL A 311 -16.82 9.83 -19.29
CA VAL A 311 -15.66 10.49 -18.67
C VAL A 311 -16.10 11.75 -17.94
N LEU A 312 -15.90 11.77 -16.63
CA LEU A 312 -16.05 12.96 -15.79
C LEU A 312 -14.66 13.49 -15.43
N ALA A 313 -14.44 14.79 -15.62
CA ALA A 313 -13.17 15.43 -15.37
C ALA A 313 -13.30 16.64 -14.45
N VAL A 314 -12.19 17.03 -13.82
CA VAL A 314 -12.06 18.25 -13.02
C VAL A 314 -11.02 19.18 -13.63
N LYS A 315 -11.27 20.49 -13.52
CA LYS A 315 -10.32 21.56 -13.86
C LYS A 315 -10.04 22.43 -12.62
N GLY A 316 -8.85 22.99 -12.57
CA GLY A 316 -8.47 23.97 -11.55
C GLY A 316 -7.18 23.69 -10.82
N ASP A 317 -6.45 22.67 -11.20
CA ASP A 317 -5.10 22.37 -10.72
C ASP A 317 -4.05 22.29 -11.85
N THR A 318 -2.83 21.93 -11.50
CA THR A 318 -1.68 21.87 -12.42
C THR A 318 -1.34 20.46 -12.88
N THR A 319 -1.96 19.43 -12.30
CA THR A 319 -1.70 18.02 -12.58
C THR A 319 -2.94 17.36 -13.15
N ASP A 320 -2.80 16.47 -14.11
CA ASP A 320 -3.94 15.89 -14.85
C ASP A 320 -4.04 14.35 -14.77
N PHE A 321 -3.13 13.68 -14.06
CA PHE A 321 -3.08 12.22 -14.02
C PHE A 321 -4.29 11.60 -13.26
N ASP A 322 -4.83 12.28 -12.24
CA ASP A 322 -5.96 11.86 -11.40
C ASP A 322 -7.21 12.76 -11.55
N ASN A 323 -7.21 13.62 -12.58
CA ASN A 323 -8.28 14.57 -12.88
C ASN A 323 -9.46 13.96 -13.64
N ARG A 324 -9.46 12.67 -13.92
CA ARG A 324 -10.53 11.98 -14.65
C ARG A 324 -10.96 10.74 -13.91
N ILE A 325 -12.29 10.52 -13.92
CA ILE A 325 -12.87 9.24 -13.57
C ILE A 325 -13.72 8.72 -14.73
N TYR A 326 -13.72 7.42 -14.85
CA TYR A 326 -14.44 6.70 -15.89
C TYR A 326 -15.68 6.07 -15.26
N VAL A 327 -16.82 6.24 -15.95
CA VAL A 327 -18.12 5.79 -15.46
C VAL A 327 -18.77 4.97 -16.57
N ALA A 328 -18.73 3.66 -16.44
CA ALA A 328 -19.36 2.78 -17.43
C ALA A 328 -20.85 3.07 -17.55
N GLN A 329 -21.36 3.02 -18.78
CA GLN A 329 -22.81 3.05 -19.00
C GLN A 329 -23.40 1.72 -18.51
N PRO A 330 -24.47 1.76 -17.71
CA PRO A 330 -25.04 0.55 -17.16
C PRO A 330 -25.56 -0.35 -18.30
N TYR A 331 -25.10 -1.60 -18.31
CA TYR A 331 -25.69 -2.62 -19.16
C TYR A 331 -26.97 -3.11 -18.50
N ARG A 332 -28.09 -3.01 -19.20
CA ARG A 332 -29.36 -3.57 -18.74
C ARG A 332 -29.55 -4.94 -19.38
N GLY A 333 -29.18 -5.99 -18.64
CA GLY A 333 -29.51 -7.34 -19.03
C GLY A 333 -31.02 -7.57 -19.02
N GLN A 334 -31.52 -8.50 -19.81
CA GLN A 334 -32.90 -8.93 -19.73
C GLN A 334 -33.00 -10.16 -18.85
N GLN A 335 -33.87 -10.09 -17.85
CA GLN A 335 -34.16 -11.20 -16.93
C GLN A 335 -35.62 -11.61 -17.08
N ARG A 336 -35.88 -12.90 -17.05
CA ARG A 336 -37.25 -13.43 -17.16
C ARG A 336 -37.80 -13.78 -15.81
N LEU A 337 -39.05 -13.36 -15.53
CA LEU A 337 -39.84 -13.85 -14.40
C LEU A 337 -40.96 -14.72 -15.01
N LEU A 338 -40.86 -16.02 -14.82
CA LEU A 338 -41.83 -16.96 -15.38
C LEU A 338 -42.92 -17.27 -14.35
N HIS A 339 -44.17 -17.02 -14.70
CA HIS A 339 -45.34 -17.38 -13.93
C HIS A 339 -46.05 -18.58 -14.60
N LEU A 340 -45.93 -19.76 -13.99
CA LEU A 340 -46.61 -20.96 -14.44
C LEU A 340 -48.05 -20.98 -13.89
N GLY A 341 -48.95 -20.44 -14.69
CA GLY A 341 -50.37 -20.32 -14.39
C GLY A 341 -51.16 -19.73 -15.56
N LEU A 342 -52.49 -19.87 -15.51
CA LEU A 342 -53.36 -19.32 -16.51
C LEU A 342 -53.19 -17.80 -16.61
N ASP A 343 -52.89 -17.31 -17.80
CA ASP A 343 -52.83 -15.87 -18.05
C ASP A 343 -54.21 -15.24 -17.91
N SER A 344 -54.29 -14.17 -17.13
CA SER A 344 -55.55 -13.47 -16.90
C SER A 344 -55.29 -12.01 -16.50
N ASP A 345 -56.17 -11.13 -16.98
CA ASP A 345 -56.22 -9.72 -16.60
C ASP A 345 -57.28 -9.42 -15.53
N ASP A 346 -57.88 -10.47 -14.94
CA ASP A 346 -58.81 -10.32 -13.85
C ASP A 346 -58.08 -10.01 -12.53
N VAL A 347 -58.54 -9.01 -11.78
CA VAL A 347 -58.01 -8.60 -10.50
C VAL A 347 -58.05 -9.71 -9.43
N GLU A 348 -58.92 -10.67 -9.61
CA GLU A 348 -59.03 -11.83 -8.72
C GLU A 348 -58.09 -12.99 -9.12
N SER A 349 -57.19 -12.76 -10.10
CA SER A 349 -56.19 -13.74 -10.53
C SER A 349 -54.78 -13.44 -10.00
N LEU A 350 -54.00 -14.49 -9.78
CA LEU A 350 -52.61 -14.36 -9.34
C LEU A 350 -51.72 -13.59 -10.32
N PRO A 351 -51.75 -13.82 -11.64
CA PRO A 351 -50.88 -13.15 -12.61
C PRO A 351 -51.16 -11.65 -12.76
N PHE A 352 -52.38 -11.18 -12.41
CA PHE A 352 -52.75 -9.77 -12.53
C PHE A 352 -51.76 -8.81 -11.88
N PHE A 353 -51.34 -9.13 -10.64
CA PHE A 353 -50.43 -8.29 -9.86
C PHE A 353 -48.97 -8.46 -10.32
N VAL A 354 -48.56 -9.70 -10.63
CA VAL A 354 -47.18 -10.00 -11.05
C VAL A 354 -46.86 -9.29 -12.39
N LYS A 355 -47.79 -9.33 -13.37
CA LYS A 355 -47.64 -8.66 -14.66
C LYS A 355 -47.56 -7.12 -14.56
N ARG A 356 -48.08 -6.54 -13.50
CA ARG A 356 -48.11 -5.08 -13.26
C ARG A 356 -47.06 -4.59 -12.31
N MET A 357 -46.31 -5.50 -11.71
CA MET A 357 -45.09 -5.17 -10.97
C MET A 357 -43.99 -4.80 -11.93
N ASP A 358 -43.26 -3.76 -11.60
CA ASP A 358 -41.96 -3.48 -12.18
C ASP A 358 -40.87 -3.90 -11.17
N LEU A 359 -40.18 -4.98 -11.49
CA LEU A 359 -39.00 -5.46 -10.71
C LEU A 359 -37.71 -5.06 -11.43
N SER A 360 -37.80 -4.29 -12.51
CA SER A 360 -36.65 -3.82 -13.23
C SER A 360 -35.82 -2.87 -12.35
N THR A 361 -34.52 -2.99 -12.46
CA THR A 361 -33.53 -2.12 -11.80
C THR A 361 -32.71 -1.40 -12.88
N PRO A 362 -31.84 -0.46 -12.56
CA PRO A 362 -30.89 0.09 -13.52
C PRO A 362 -29.99 -0.99 -14.15
N ARG A 363 -29.81 -2.15 -13.51
CA ARG A 363 -28.94 -3.24 -13.96
C ARG A 363 -29.62 -4.23 -14.89
N TYR A 364 -30.92 -4.43 -14.74
CA TYR A 364 -31.66 -5.38 -15.58
C TYR A 364 -33.11 -4.96 -15.78
N GLU A 365 -33.65 -5.32 -16.93
CA GLU A 365 -35.05 -5.21 -17.26
C GLU A 365 -35.73 -6.57 -17.02
N VAL A 366 -36.81 -6.61 -16.24
CA VAL A 366 -37.55 -7.85 -15.96
C VAL A 366 -38.72 -7.99 -16.92
N ILE A 367 -38.71 -9.06 -17.70
CA ILE A 367 -39.82 -9.44 -18.56
C ILE A 367 -40.63 -10.50 -17.82
N THR A 368 -41.87 -10.16 -17.45
CA THR A 368 -42.78 -11.09 -16.79
C THR A 368 -43.65 -11.82 -17.83
N GLU A 369 -43.53 -13.14 -17.83
CA GLU A 369 -44.32 -14.01 -18.71
C GLU A 369 -45.25 -14.92 -17.90
N ALA A 370 -46.52 -15.02 -18.31
CA ALA A 370 -47.46 -15.99 -17.76
C ALA A 370 -47.73 -17.09 -18.78
N GLN A 371 -47.54 -18.34 -18.39
CA GLN A 371 -47.61 -19.47 -19.29
C GLN A 371 -48.33 -20.68 -18.66
N TRP A 372 -49.31 -21.20 -19.38
CA TRP A 372 -49.98 -22.47 -19.03
C TRP A 372 -50.64 -23.11 -20.25
N PRO A 373 -50.43 -24.39 -20.55
CA PRO A 373 -49.51 -25.31 -19.88
C PRO A 373 -48.05 -24.92 -20.07
N PRO A 374 -47.13 -25.42 -19.20
CA PRO A 374 -45.71 -25.15 -19.33
C PRO A 374 -45.16 -25.59 -20.68
N SER A 375 -44.29 -24.80 -21.28
CA SER A 375 -43.49 -25.18 -22.44
C SER A 375 -42.05 -24.72 -22.23
N GLU A 376 -41.11 -25.40 -22.86
CA GLU A 376 -39.67 -25.02 -22.86
C GLU A 376 -39.04 -24.97 -21.43
N LEU A 377 -39.57 -25.75 -20.46
CA LEU A 377 -39.00 -25.81 -19.12
C LEU A 377 -37.60 -26.40 -19.12
N ASP A 378 -37.29 -27.27 -20.08
CA ASP A 378 -35.95 -27.91 -20.22
C ASP A 378 -34.84 -26.91 -20.59
N GLU A 379 -35.22 -25.72 -21.09
CA GLU A 379 -34.31 -24.65 -21.51
C GLU A 379 -34.15 -23.55 -20.43
N LEU A 380 -34.75 -23.75 -19.23
CA LEU A 380 -34.65 -22.76 -18.17
C LEU A 380 -33.27 -22.78 -17.50
N GLU A 381 -32.64 -21.64 -17.51
CA GLU A 381 -31.39 -21.40 -16.79
C GLU A 381 -31.58 -20.35 -15.70
N ALA A 382 -30.99 -20.58 -14.52
CA ALA A 382 -31.07 -19.65 -13.38
C ALA A 382 -30.52 -18.25 -13.71
N THR A 383 -29.56 -18.17 -14.62
CA THR A 383 -28.91 -16.92 -15.07
C THR A 383 -29.83 -16.01 -15.91
N SER A 384 -30.71 -16.60 -16.69
CA SER A 384 -31.66 -15.86 -17.57
C SER A 384 -33.07 -15.78 -16.98
N CYS A 385 -33.48 -16.74 -16.18
CA CYS A 385 -34.78 -16.81 -15.50
C CYS A 385 -34.54 -17.13 -14.00
N PRO A 386 -34.24 -16.14 -13.18
CA PRO A 386 -33.85 -16.38 -11.78
C PRO A 386 -34.97 -16.88 -10.87
N LEU A 387 -36.22 -16.59 -11.19
CA LEU A 387 -37.38 -16.97 -10.39
C LEU A 387 -38.52 -17.50 -11.26
N VAL A 388 -39.02 -18.67 -10.89
CA VAL A 388 -40.23 -19.27 -11.44
C VAL A 388 -41.34 -19.29 -10.39
N ILE A 389 -42.49 -18.71 -10.66
CA ILE A 389 -43.66 -18.72 -9.80
C ILE A 389 -44.63 -19.82 -10.30
N VAL A 390 -44.95 -20.76 -9.41
CA VAL A 390 -45.83 -21.89 -9.70
C VAL A 390 -47.16 -21.66 -9.02
N ALA A 391 -48.23 -21.49 -9.81
CA ALA A 391 -49.59 -21.23 -9.35
C ALA A 391 -50.62 -22.31 -9.77
N GLN A 392 -50.11 -23.39 -10.37
CA GLN A 392 -50.95 -24.52 -10.80
C GLN A 392 -50.32 -25.85 -10.43
N VAL A 393 -51.11 -26.90 -10.38
CA VAL A 393 -50.61 -28.26 -10.08
C VAL A 393 -49.82 -28.77 -11.29
N LEU A 394 -48.56 -29.03 -11.08
CA LEU A 394 -47.60 -29.48 -12.11
C LEU A 394 -47.78 -30.97 -12.42
N SER A 395 -47.47 -31.36 -13.64
CA SER A 395 -47.32 -32.76 -14.04
C SER A 395 -46.09 -33.39 -13.42
N GLU A 396 -45.98 -34.72 -13.41
CA GLU A 396 -44.80 -35.42 -12.91
C GLU A 396 -43.50 -35.08 -13.70
N SER A 397 -43.66 -34.94 -15.04
CA SER A 397 -42.53 -34.53 -15.90
C SER A 397 -42.04 -33.11 -15.61
N ASP A 398 -42.99 -32.14 -15.55
CA ASP A 398 -42.65 -30.74 -15.29
C ASP A 398 -42.03 -30.54 -13.90
N THR A 399 -42.54 -31.30 -12.92
CA THR A 399 -41.94 -31.30 -11.56
C THR A 399 -40.50 -31.76 -11.57
N THR A 400 -40.17 -32.79 -12.36
CA THR A 400 -38.79 -33.31 -12.43
C THR A 400 -37.84 -32.30 -13.07
N VAL A 401 -38.31 -31.64 -14.16
CA VAL A 401 -37.52 -30.58 -14.83
C VAL A 401 -37.29 -29.39 -13.90
N LEU A 402 -38.31 -28.92 -13.20
CA LEU A 402 -38.17 -27.83 -12.23
C LEU A 402 -37.28 -28.22 -11.04
N GLN A 403 -37.33 -29.47 -10.59
CA GLN A 403 -36.39 -29.91 -9.56
C GLN A 403 -34.95 -29.81 -10.04
N GLN A 404 -34.66 -30.20 -11.29
CA GLN A 404 -33.31 -30.04 -11.82
C GLN A 404 -32.90 -28.58 -12.00
N TYR A 405 -33.83 -27.72 -12.44
CA TYR A 405 -33.60 -26.28 -12.51
C TYR A 405 -33.24 -25.71 -11.14
N VAL A 406 -33.95 -26.12 -10.06
CA VAL A 406 -33.63 -25.70 -8.68
C VAL A 406 -32.24 -26.20 -8.28
N LYS A 407 -31.91 -27.49 -8.52
CA LYS A 407 -30.60 -28.04 -8.19
C LYS A 407 -29.44 -27.30 -8.87
N ASN A 408 -29.70 -26.70 -10.02
CA ASN A 408 -28.74 -25.87 -10.78
C ASN A 408 -28.77 -24.38 -10.37
N GLY A 409 -29.28 -24.02 -9.19
CA GLY A 409 -29.25 -22.65 -8.66
C GLY A 409 -30.53 -21.84 -8.93
N GLY A 410 -31.51 -22.39 -9.66
CA GLY A 410 -32.80 -21.71 -9.90
C GLY A 410 -33.66 -21.63 -8.65
N LYS A 411 -34.60 -20.70 -8.63
CA LYS A 411 -35.52 -20.49 -7.52
C LYS A 411 -36.96 -20.63 -7.92
N VAL A 412 -37.74 -21.24 -7.06
CA VAL A 412 -39.17 -21.52 -7.31
C VAL A 412 -39.97 -21.00 -6.11
N LEU A 413 -41.01 -20.20 -6.43
CA LEU A 413 -42.05 -19.81 -5.47
C LEU A 413 -43.35 -20.54 -5.85
N ILE A 414 -43.76 -21.44 -4.97
CA ILE A 414 -45.06 -22.18 -5.09
C ILE A 414 -46.12 -21.41 -4.34
N ILE A 415 -47.26 -21.19 -4.95
CA ILE A 415 -48.41 -20.55 -4.35
C ILE A 415 -49.49 -21.59 -4.18
N LEU A 416 -49.84 -21.92 -2.96
CA LEU A 416 -50.90 -22.86 -2.68
C LEU A 416 -52.26 -22.15 -2.74
N ASP A 417 -53.07 -22.58 -3.69
CA ASP A 417 -54.48 -22.20 -3.79
C ASP A 417 -55.43 -23.35 -3.47
N GLN A 418 -56.70 -23.15 -3.62
CA GLN A 418 -57.75 -24.17 -3.36
C GLN A 418 -57.54 -25.46 -4.18
N GLN A 419 -57.04 -25.34 -5.42
CA GLN A 419 -56.81 -26.52 -6.29
C GLN A 419 -55.72 -27.46 -5.71
N HIS A 420 -54.72 -26.89 -5.04
CA HIS A 420 -53.66 -27.67 -4.41
C HIS A 420 -54.19 -28.49 -3.20
N ALA A 421 -55.15 -27.96 -2.45
CA ALA A 421 -55.76 -28.69 -1.35
C ALA A 421 -56.72 -29.80 -1.77
N GLU A 422 -57.35 -29.63 -2.98
CA GLU A 422 -58.31 -30.60 -3.51
C GLU A 422 -57.67 -31.72 -4.35
N SER A 423 -56.39 -31.55 -4.73
CA SER A 423 -55.68 -32.49 -5.63
C SER A 423 -54.64 -33.32 -4.86
N ASN A 424 -54.83 -34.64 -4.85
CA ASN A 424 -53.78 -35.55 -4.34
C ASN A 424 -52.49 -35.47 -5.13
N GLY A 425 -52.55 -35.15 -6.44
CA GLY A 425 -51.37 -34.97 -7.28
C GLY A 425 -50.56 -33.75 -6.96
N ALA A 426 -51.12 -32.70 -6.33
CA ALA A 426 -50.39 -31.53 -5.84
C ALA A 426 -49.45 -31.87 -4.71
N SER A 427 -49.91 -32.64 -3.73
CA SER A 427 -49.10 -33.12 -2.64
C SER A 427 -47.89 -33.93 -3.10
N ASP A 428 -48.12 -34.86 -4.06
CA ASP A 428 -47.03 -35.68 -4.63
C ASP A 428 -46.04 -34.84 -5.46
N ALA A 429 -46.51 -33.86 -6.23
CA ALA A 429 -45.68 -32.96 -7.01
C ALA A 429 -44.76 -32.09 -6.11
N ILE A 430 -45.34 -31.53 -5.04
CA ILE A 430 -44.59 -30.69 -4.08
C ILE A 430 -43.60 -31.54 -3.28
N ALA A 431 -44.00 -32.76 -2.84
CA ALA A 431 -43.09 -33.66 -2.17
C ALA A 431 -41.86 -33.98 -3.03
N ARG A 432 -42.09 -34.30 -4.33
CA ARG A 432 -41.03 -34.58 -5.27
C ARG A 432 -40.15 -33.36 -5.50
N LEU A 433 -40.72 -32.18 -5.76
CA LEU A 433 -39.99 -30.97 -6.02
C LEU A 433 -39.05 -30.58 -4.84
N MET A 434 -39.55 -30.77 -3.60
CA MET A 434 -38.83 -30.50 -2.37
C MET A 434 -37.91 -31.64 -1.92
N ASP A 435 -37.82 -32.73 -2.67
CA ASP A 435 -37.06 -33.93 -2.33
C ASP A 435 -37.46 -34.49 -0.94
N LEU A 436 -38.78 -34.62 -0.73
CA LEU A 436 -39.42 -35.17 0.49
C LEU A 436 -40.19 -36.45 0.19
N GLU A 437 -40.29 -37.36 1.17
CA GLU A 437 -41.08 -38.58 1.00
C GLU A 437 -42.59 -38.30 0.96
N THR A 438 -43.06 -37.41 1.83
CA THR A 438 -44.47 -37.08 1.92
C THR A 438 -44.68 -35.60 2.22
N VAL A 439 -45.68 -35.01 1.56
CA VAL A 439 -46.23 -33.70 1.89
C VAL A 439 -47.76 -33.84 1.88
N GLN A 440 -48.42 -33.30 2.87
CA GLN A 440 -49.88 -33.24 2.92
C GLN A 440 -50.33 -31.79 2.90
N ILE A 441 -51.29 -31.47 2.04
CA ILE A 441 -51.86 -30.14 1.90
C ILE A 441 -53.34 -30.25 2.20
N SER A 442 -53.81 -29.37 3.09
CA SER A 442 -55.23 -29.31 3.46
C SER A 442 -55.69 -27.87 3.62
N GLU A 443 -56.99 -27.60 3.43
CA GLU A 443 -57.53 -26.27 3.68
C GLU A 443 -57.58 -26.00 5.18
N ALA A 444 -57.13 -24.80 5.58
CA ALA A 444 -57.18 -24.38 6.99
C ALA A 444 -58.58 -23.85 7.37
N GLU A 445 -59.05 -24.12 8.55
CA GLU A 445 -60.25 -23.48 9.07
C GLU A 445 -59.90 -22.08 9.60
N VAL A 446 -60.49 -21.03 9.01
CA VAL A 446 -60.28 -19.63 9.39
C VAL A 446 -61.62 -19.02 9.73
N ASP A 447 -61.79 -18.61 11.00
CA ASP A 447 -63.09 -18.09 11.46
C ASP A 447 -63.44 -16.72 10.87
N ASP A 448 -62.54 -15.77 10.80
CA ASP A 448 -62.70 -14.44 10.23
C ASP A 448 -61.53 -14.11 9.30
N TYR A 449 -60.32 -13.97 9.85
CA TYR A 449 -59.06 -13.83 9.07
C TYR A 449 -57.87 -14.24 9.97
N ALA A 450 -56.78 -14.69 9.33
CA ALA A 450 -55.49 -14.89 9.96
C ALA A 450 -54.56 -13.68 9.72
N MET A 451 -53.60 -13.44 10.60
CA MET A 451 -52.62 -12.38 10.49
C MET A 451 -51.22 -12.95 10.42
N LEU A 452 -50.33 -12.28 9.65
CA LEU A 452 -48.92 -12.61 9.65
C LEU A 452 -48.28 -12.05 10.92
N GLN A 453 -47.79 -12.88 11.81
CA GLN A 453 -47.36 -12.47 13.16
C GLN A 453 -45.88 -12.75 13.41
N ASP A 454 -45.41 -13.96 13.24
CA ASP A 454 -44.05 -14.39 13.52
C ASP A 454 -43.21 -14.34 12.22
N ILE A 455 -42.30 -13.34 12.11
CA ILE A 455 -41.47 -13.12 10.93
C ILE A 455 -40.02 -13.18 11.35
N ARG A 456 -39.22 -13.94 10.62
CA ARG A 456 -37.80 -14.13 10.85
C ARG A 456 -37.00 -12.98 10.20
N PHE A 457 -36.97 -11.81 10.83
CA PHE A 457 -36.34 -10.60 10.27
C PHE A 457 -34.83 -10.71 10.09
N GLU A 458 -34.15 -11.66 10.72
CA GLU A 458 -32.72 -11.93 10.51
C GLU A 458 -32.44 -12.59 9.15
N HIS A 459 -33.45 -13.11 8.47
CA HIS A 459 -33.29 -13.75 7.18
C HIS A 459 -33.08 -12.68 6.09
N PRO A 460 -32.11 -12.86 5.13
CA PRO A 460 -31.78 -11.88 4.10
C PRO A 460 -33.00 -11.39 3.27
N LEU A 461 -33.97 -12.27 3.03
CA LEU A 461 -35.21 -11.92 2.36
C LEU A 461 -35.97 -10.74 2.98
N PHE A 462 -35.82 -10.53 4.30
CA PHE A 462 -36.49 -9.46 5.03
C PHE A 462 -35.60 -8.23 5.26
N ALA A 463 -34.40 -8.17 4.69
CA ALA A 463 -33.53 -7.00 4.78
C ALA A 463 -34.20 -5.66 4.42
N PRO A 464 -35.07 -5.59 3.37
CA PRO A 464 -35.80 -4.35 3.05
C PRO A 464 -36.77 -3.91 4.15
N PHE A 465 -37.13 -4.80 5.07
CA PHE A 465 -38.07 -4.56 6.17
C PHE A 465 -37.39 -4.38 7.53
N ALA A 466 -36.07 -4.27 7.60
CA ALA A 466 -35.30 -4.07 8.84
C ALA A 466 -35.65 -2.75 9.55
N ASP A 467 -36.07 -1.72 8.81
CA ASP A 467 -36.57 -0.47 9.38
C ASP A 467 -37.92 -0.65 10.05
N THR A 468 -38.06 -0.21 11.30
CA THR A 468 -39.30 -0.31 12.10
C THR A 468 -40.52 0.33 11.46
N ARG A 469 -40.35 1.24 10.50
CA ARG A 469 -41.44 1.83 9.72
C ARG A 469 -42.09 0.86 8.75
N PHE A 470 -41.34 -0.19 8.33
CA PHE A 470 -41.75 -1.12 7.30
C PHE A 470 -41.94 -2.56 7.78
N ASN A 471 -41.71 -2.86 9.07
CA ASN A 471 -41.73 -4.22 9.61
C ASN A 471 -43.11 -4.70 10.10
N ASP A 472 -44.15 -3.89 9.99
CA ASP A 472 -45.50 -4.26 10.44
C ASP A 472 -46.27 -5.03 9.34
N PHE A 473 -46.30 -6.34 9.47
CA PHE A 473 -47.05 -7.28 8.63
C PHE A 473 -48.43 -7.63 9.18
N THR A 474 -48.73 -7.28 10.42
CA THR A 474 -50.00 -7.65 11.09
C THR A 474 -51.23 -7.00 10.46
N LYS A 475 -51.06 -5.98 9.62
CA LYS A 475 -52.12 -5.32 8.87
C LYS A 475 -52.60 -6.11 7.65
N ILE A 476 -51.87 -7.17 7.24
CA ILE A 476 -52.23 -8.01 6.12
C ILE A 476 -53.18 -9.08 6.59
N ARG A 477 -54.43 -9.03 6.14
CA ARG A 477 -55.45 -10.01 6.48
C ARG A 477 -55.47 -11.13 5.44
N VAL A 478 -55.58 -12.35 5.92
CA VAL A 478 -55.62 -13.58 5.13
C VAL A 478 -56.92 -14.32 5.46
N TRP A 479 -57.79 -14.45 4.49
CA TRP A 479 -59.11 -15.09 4.67
C TRP A 479 -59.06 -16.59 4.38
N GLN A 480 -58.13 -17.03 3.53
CA GLN A 480 -57.96 -18.44 3.15
C GLN A 480 -56.46 -18.76 3.13
N HIS A 481 -56.07 -19.85 3.79
CA HIS A 481 -54.72 -20.39 3.67
C HIS A 481 -54.77 -21.92 3.78
N ARG A 482 -53.65 -22.56 3.43
CA ARG A 482 -53.49 -24.02 3.44
C ARG A 482 -52.54 -24.40 4.57
N LEU A 483 -52.82 -25.56 5.19
CA LEU A 483 -51.90 -26.22 6.06
C LEU A 483 -51.00 -27.11 5.23
N ILE A 484 -49.72 -27.11 5.55
CA ILE A 484 -48.71 -27.97 4.92
C ILE A 484 -48.04 -28.78 6.05
N GLU A 485 -48.01 -30.09 5.89
CA GLU A 485 -47.46 -31.03 6.86
C GLU A 485 -46.56 -32.05 6.15
N SER A 486 -45.55 -32.59 6.85
CA SER A 486 -44.68 -33.67 6.38
C SER A 486 -44.25 -34.54 7.55
N ASP A 487 -44.01 -35.81 7.28
CA ASP A 487 -43.49 -36.77 8.27
C ASP A 487 -41.98 -36.61 8.50
N HIS A 488 -41.29 -35.76 7.71
CA HIS A 488 -39.86 -35.49 7.85
C HIS A 488 -39.61 -34.60 9.09
N GLU A 489 -38.52 -34.83 9.82
CA GLU A 489 -38.20 -34.12 11.06
C GLU A 489 -38.01 -32.63 10.87
N HIS A 490 -37.32 -32.22 9.75
CA HIS A 490 -37.10 -30.83 9.34
C HIS A 490 -37.42 -30.67 7.86
N PRO A 491 -38.69 -30.61 7.45
CA PRO A 491 -39.05 -30.58 6.05
C PRO A 491 -38.72 -29.25 5.37
N TRP A 492 -38.79 -28.15 6.10
CA TRP A 492 -38.57 -26.77 5.65
C TRP A 492 -38.31 -25.82 6.80
N ASP A 493 -37.80 -24.64 6.50
CA ASP A 493 -37.64 -23.52 7.43
C ASP A 493 -38.82 -22.55 7.29
N PRO A 494 -39.63 -22.36 8.34
CA PRO A 494 -40.71 -21.37 8.32
C PRO A 494 -40.11 -19.96 8.49
N LEU A 495 -40.33 -19.12 7.46
CA LEU A 495 -39.91 -17.72 7.45
C LEU A 495 -40.97 -16.78 7.99
N ILE A 496 -42.25 -17.08 7.73
CA ILE A 496 -43.41 -16.35 8.27
C ILE A 496 -44.42 -17.37 8.83
N ARG A 497 -44.99 -17.07 9.99
CA ARG A 497 -46.10 -17.82 10.56
C ARG A 497 -47.32 -16.93 10.73
N PHE A 498 -48.50 -17.56 10.70
CA PHE A 498 -49.75 -16.93 11.10
C PHE A 498 -49.86 -16.82 12.62
N ASP A 499 -50.84 -16.04 13.10
CA ASP A 499 -51.17 -15.89 14.52
C ASP A 499 -51.65 -17.16 15.18
N ASN A 500 -52.16 -18.15 14.41
CA ASN A 500 -52.50 -19.50 14.85
C ASN A 500 -51.29 -20.46 14.88
N GLY A 501 -50.08 -19.98 14.52
CA GLY A 501 -48.83 -20.75 14.52
C GLY A 501 -48.58 -21.55 13.24
N ALA A 502 -49.54 -21.64 12.31
CA ALA A 502 -49.35 -22.31 11.03
C ALA A 502 -48.32 -21.55 10.13
N PRO A 503 -47.54 -22.23 9.30
CA PRO A 503 -46.60 -21.58 8.42
C PRO A 503 -47.30 -20.84 7.28
N ALA A 504 -46.92 -19.57 7.06
CA ALA A 504 -47.44 -18.75 5.96
C ALA A 504 -46.46 -18.73 4.76
N LEU A 505 -45.16 -18.62 5.03
CA LEU A 505 -44.10 -18.74 4.05
C LEU A 505 -43.04 -19.68 4.59
N VAL A 506 -42.68 -20.70 3.82
CA VAL A 506 -41.61 -21.64 4.18
C VAL A 506 -40.56 -21.64 3.09
N GLN A 507 -39.33 -21.95 3.46
CA GLN A 507 -38.17 -22.09 2.57
C GLN A 507 -37.56 -23.48 2.71
N ARG A 508 -37.12 -24.03 1.63
CA ARG A 508 -36.24 -25.19 1.56
C ARG A 508 -35.17 -24.99 0.53
N ASP A 509 -33.91 -25.12 0.92
CA ASP A 509 -32.79 -25.10 0.02
C ASP A 509 -32.53 -26.50 -0.53
N LEU A 510 -32.27 -26.60 -1.82
CA LEU A 510 -32.01 -27.84 -2.55
C LEU A 510 -30.79 -27.64 -3.44
N ASP A 511 -29.65 -28.23 -3.05
CA ASP A 511 -28.35 -28.03 -3.67
C ASP A 511 -28.01 -26.51 -3.76
N GLU A 512 -27.91 -25.91 -4.95
CA GLU A 512 -27.59 -24.49 -5.16
C GLU A 512 -28.83 -23.58 -5.22
N GLY A 513 -30.03 -24.13 -5.27
CA GLY A 513 -31.27 -23.37 -5.41
C GLY A 513 -32.17 -23.39 -4.21
N THR A 514 -33.25 -22.63 -4.29
CA THR A 514 -34.20 -22.43 -3.19
C THR A 514 -35.64 -22.59 -3.65
N ILE A 515 -36.46 -23.25 -2.83
CA ILE A 515 -37.89 -23.38 -3.01
C ILE A 515 -38.61 -22.66 -1.86
N TRP A 516 -39.48 -21.73 -2.23
CA TRP A 516 -40.42 -21.14 -1.27
C TRP A 516 -41.82 -21.67 -1.51
N ILE A 517 -42.58 -21.84 -0.43
CA ILE A 517 -44.01 -22.13 -0.51
C ILE A 517 -44.75 -21.04 0.27
N LEU A 518 -45.63 -20.33 -0.43
CA LEU A 518 -46.58 -19.41 0.15
C LEU A 518 -47.93 -20.17 0.30
N THR A 519 -48.40 -20.33 1.54
CA THR A 519 -49.57 -21.14 1.84
C THR A 519 -50.91 -20.44 1.59
N THR A 520 -50.88 -19.21 1.07
CA THR A 520 -52.06 -18.43 0.68
C THR A 520 -51.83 -17.77 -0.67
N GLY A 521 -52.85 -17.57 -1.43
CA GLY A 521 -52.81 -16.72 -2.64
C GLY A 521 -52.75 -15.24 -2.22
N TRP A 522 -52.18 -14.42 -3.09
CA TRP A 522 -52.13 -12.97 -2.89
C TRP A 522 -53.26 -12.19 -3.52
N GLN A 523 -54.11 -12.85 -4.32
CA GLN A 523 -55.31 -12.22 -4.89
C GLN A 523 -56.31 -11.79 -3.82
N PRO A 524 -57.08 -10.72 -4.00
CA PRO A 524 -57.97 -10.12 -3.00
C PRO A 524 -58.99 -11.08 -2.40
N LYS A 525 -59.37 -12.16 -3.11
CA LYS A 525 -60.25 -13.23 -2.60
C LYS A 525 -59.64 -13.98 -1.42
N GLU A 526 -58.34 -14.19 -1.37
CA GLU A 526 -57.66 -14.97 -0.34
C GLU A 526 -56.91 -14.12 0.65
N SER A 527 -56.23 -13.02 0.20
CA SER A 527 -55.49 -12.17 1.12
C SER A 527 -55.33 -10.73 0.65
N GLN A 528 -54.88 -9.87 1.54
CA GLN A 528 -54.48 -8.48 1.22
C GLN A 528 -52.99 -8.35 0.83
N LEU A 529 -52.27 -9.43 0.61
CA LEU A 529 -50.82 -9.41 0.42
C LEU A 529 -50.44 -8.56 -0.80
N ALA A 530 -51.06 -8.77 -1.98
CA ALA A 530 -50.77 -8.01 -3.19
C ALA A 530 -51.15 -6.52 -3.10
N LEU A 531 -52.05 -6.16 -2.19
CA LEU A 531 -52.46 -4.78 -1.90
C LEU A 531 -51.58 -4.10 -0.86
N SER A 532 -50.67 -4.85 -0.29
CA SER A 532 -49.72 -4.35 0.73
C SER A 532 -48.45 -3.78 0.09
N THR A 533 -47.88 -2.73 0.72
CA THR A 533 -46.57 -2.21 0.39
C THR A 533 -45.42 -3.21 0.62
N LYS A 534 -45.73 -4.41 1.18
CA LYS A 534 -44.75 -5.48 1.40
C LYS A 534 -44.59 -6.40 0.19
N PHE A 535 -45.55 -6.42 -0.71
CA PHE A 535 -45.62 -7.41 -1.79
C PHE A 535 -44.45 -7.27 -2.77
N VAL A 536 -44.26 -6.09 -3.35
CA VAL A 536 -43.18 -5.86 -4.33
C VAL A 536 -41.79 -6.06 -3.71
N PRO A 537 -41.45 -5.47 -2.54
CA PRO A 537 -40.13 -5.72 -1.93
C PRO A 537 -39.87 -7.18 -1.55
N LEU A 538 -40.92 -7.94 -1.17
CA LEU A 538 -40.77 -9.37 -0.87
C LEU A 538 -40.41 -10.18 -2.12
N LEU A 539 -41.11 -9.93 -3.22
CA LEU A 539 -40.83 -10.60 -4.50
C LEU A 539 -39.51 -10.13 -5.13
N SER A 540 -39.17 -8.85 -5.02
CA SER A 540 -37.85 -8.34 -5.41
C SER A 540 -36.74 -9.05 -4.66
N GLY A 541 -36.88 -9.20 -3.32
CA GLY A 541 -35.90 -9.93 -2.53
C GLY A 541 -35.74 -11.41 -2.92
N MET A 542 -36.83 -12.09 -3.31
CA MET A 542 -36.77 -13.45 -3.83
C MET A 542 -36.09 -13.49 -5.20
N PHE A 543 -36.31 -12.50 -6.04
CA PHE A 543 -35.74 -12.37 -7.39
C PHE A 543 -34.24 -12.01 -7.31
N ASP A 544 -33.89 -10.95 -6.58
CA ASP A 544 -32.53 -10.42 -6.46
C ASP A 544 -31.57 -11.38 -5.78
N SER A 545 -32.07 -12.23 -4.88
CA SER A 545 -31.23 -13.20 -4.17
C SER A 545 -30.58 -14.27 -5.08
N THR A 546 -30.98 -14.33 -6.35
CA THR A 546 -30.41 -15.23 -7.37
C THR A 546 -29.32 -14.54 -8.18
N ILE A 547 -29.44 -13.24 -8.33
CA ILE A 547 -28.48 -12.46 -9.10
C ILE A 547 -27.28 -12.25 -8.20
N ASP A 548 -26.16 -12.86 -8.55
CA ASP A 548 -24.92 -12.67 -7.80
C ASP A 548 -24.48 -11.21 -7.92
N LEU A 549 -24.82 -10.42 -6.90
CA LEU A 549 -24.51 -8.99 -6.82
C LEU A 549 -23.00 -8.73 -6.73
N ALA A 550 -22.21 -9.75 -6.39
CA ALA A 550 -20.76 -9.64 -6.30
C ALA A 550 -20.07 -9.59 -7.67
N SER A 551 -20.71 -10.06 -8.72
CA SER A 551 -20.11 -10.17 -10.08
C SER A 551 -20.39 -8.98 -11.00
N SER A 552 -21.12 -7.95 -10.58
CA SER A 552 -21.49 -6.81 -11.43
C SER A 552 -21.12 -5.44 -10.87
N THR A 553 -19.93 -5.30 -10.32
CA THR A 553 -19.33 -3.97 -10.19
C THR A 553 -18.85 -3.58 -11.59
N ASP A 554 -19.51 -2.61 -12.22
CA ASP A 554 -19.05 -2.02 -13.48
C ASP A 554 -17.86 -1.05 -13.25
N ASP A 555 -17.27 -1.07 -12.06
CA ASP A 555 -16.26 -0.14 -11.58
C ASP A 555 -15.15 -0.88 -10.82
N TYR A 556 -13.95 -0.82 -11.37
CA TYR A 556 -12.76 -1.49 -10.86
C TYR A 556 -11.62 -0.49 -10.72
N GLU A 557 -10.61 -0.82 -9.95
CA GLU A 557 -9.36 -0.07 -9.88
C GLU A 557 -8.28 -0.72 -10.77
N VAL A 558 -7.26 0.05 -11.13
CA VAL A 558 -6.12 -0.45 -11.91
C VAL A 558 -5.46 -1.61 -11.15
N GLY A 559 -5.25 -2.72 -11.84
CA GLY A 559 -4.70 -3.96 -11.28
C GLY A 559 -5.74 -4.94 -10.74
N ASP A 560 -7.03 -4.58 -10.70
CA ASP A 560 -8.08 -5.51 -10.31
C ASP A 560 -8.32 -6.59 -11.37
N VAL A 561 -8.63 -7.79 -10.92
CA VAL A 561 -9.05 -8.89 -11.80
C VAL A 561 -10.54 -8.76 -12.07
N VAL A 562 -10.90 -8.61 -13.35
CA VAL A 562 -12.30 -8.55 -13.78
C VAL A 562 -12.79 -9.95 -14.15
N SER A 563 -13.78 -10.46 -13.42
CA SER A 563 -14.36 -11.79 -13.62
C SER A 563 -15.67 -11.68 -14.39
N PHE A 564 -15.85 -12.57 -15.39
CA PHE A 564 -17.03 -12.69 -16.24
C PHE A 564 -17.74 -14.01 -15.91
N ALA A 565 -18.36 -14.07 -14.73
CA ALA A 565 -18.97 -15.30 -14.21
C ALA A 565 -20.14 -15.83 -15.06
N ASP A 566 -20.76 -14.96 -15.87
CA ASP A 566 -21.89 -15.28 -16.77
C ASP A 566 -21.43 -15.75 -18.17
N ALA A 567 -20.12 -15.73 -18.46
CA ALA A 567 -19.59 -16.18 -19.75
C ALA A 567 -19.62 -17.71 -19.85
N GLN A 568 -20.06 -18.23 -21.01
CA GLN A 568 -20.12 -19.66 -21.28
C GLN A 568 -19.16 -20.11 -22.37
N GLU A 569 -18.95 -19.29 -23.41
CA GLU A 569 -18.14 -19.68 -24.56
C GLU A 569 -16.84 -18.89 -24.66
N SER A 570 -16.92 -17.56 -24.65
CA SER A 570 -15.75 -16.69 -24.81
C SER A 570 -16.03 -15.26 -24.39
N VAL A 571 -14.99 -14.58 -23.94
CA VAL A 571 -15.02 -13.15 -23.69
C VAL A 571 -13.96 -12.46 -24.54
N GLU A 572 -14.34 -11.43 -25.27
CA GLU A 572 -13.43 -10.56 -25.99
C GLU A 572 -13.47 -9.16 -25.37
N VAL A 573 -12.30 -8.68 -24.89
CA VAL A 573 -12.23 -7.38 -24.23
C VAL A 573 -11.33 -6.45 -25.04
N ILE A 574 -11.82 -5.24 -25.31
CA ILE A 574 -11.08 -4.16 -25.96
C ILE A 574 -10.72 -3.13 -24.90
N ALA A 575 -9.43 -2.92 -24.68
CA ALA A 575 -8.90 -1.92 -23.76
C ALA A 575 -8.98 -0.50 -24.33
N PRO A 576 -8.85 0.55 -23.51
CA PRO A 576 -8.85 1.94 -23.97
C PRO A 576 -7.75 2.27 -25.01
N THR A 577 -6.64 1.51 -25.01
CA THR A 577 -5.57 1.60 -26.01
C THR A 577 -5.93 1.04 -27.37
N GLY A 578 -7.02 0.25 -27.46
CA GLY A 578 -7.42 -0.51 -28.64
C GLY A 578 -6.85 -1.93 -28.70
N ASP A 579 -6.10 -2.34 -27.69
CA ASP A 579 -5.63 -3.72 -27.56
C ASP A 579 -6.81 -4.65 -27.28
N THR A 580 -6.77 -5.85 -27.86
CA THR A 580 -7.86 -6.82 -27.73
C THR A 580 -7.36 -8.07 -27.02
N TYR A 581 -8.05 -8.44 -25.94
CA TYR A 581 -7.80 -9.64 -25.15
C TYR A 581 -8.93 -10.64 -25.41
N ARG A 582 -8.59 -11.90 -25.67
CA ARG A 582 -9.56 -12.97 -25.88
C ARG A 582 -9.36 -14.06 -24.83
N ILE A 583 -10.41 -14.32 -24.07
CA ILE A 583 -10.44 -15.30 -22.98
C ILE A 583 -11.36 -16.44 -23.43
N GLU A 584 -10.81 -17.65 -23.62
CA GLU A 584 -11.51 -18.82 -24.19
C GLU A 584 -11.67 -19.96 -23.18
N THR A 585 -11.20 -19.78 -21.95
CA THR A 585 -11.21 -20.84 -20.94
C THR A 585 -11.69 -20.32 -19.59
N SER A 586 -12.53 -21.09 -18.92
CA SER A 586 -12.96 -20.81 -17.53
C SER A 586 -11.81 -21.02 -16.54
N PRO A 587 -11.63 -20.18 -15.50
CA PRO A 587 -12.47 -19.00 -15.24
C PRO A 587 -12.22 -17.89 -16.26
N PHE A 588 -13.30 -17.23 -16.72
CA PHE A 588 -13.19 -16.11 -17.65
C PHE A 588 -12.81 -14.86 -16.86
N GLU A 589 -11.51 -14.60 -16.73
CA GLU A 589 -10.95 -13.50 -15.94
C GLU A 589 -9.97 -12.68 -16.78
N LEU A 590 -10.06 -11.35 -16.68
CA LEU A 590 -9.11 -10.41 -17.24
C LEU A 590 -8.25 -9.87 -16.09
N ASP A 591 -6.96 -10.16 -16.14
CA ASP A 591 -5.92 -9.71 -15.19
C ASP A 591 -5.09 -8.52 -15.71
N THR A 592 -5.30 -8.15 -16.97
CA THR A 592 -4.55 -7.08 -17.64
C THR A 592 -5.38 -5.78 -17.65
N THR A 593 -5.47 -5.15 -16.47
CA THR A 593 -6.23 -3.91 -16.22
C THR A 593 -5.31 -2.74 -15.86
N ASP A 594 -4.19 -2.64 -16.59
CA ASP A 594 -3.05 -1.75 -16.24
C ASP A 594 -3.29 -0.27 -16.54
N ILE A 595 -4.36 0.07 -17.25
CA ILE A 595 -4.63 1.43 -17.73
C ILE A 595 -6.03 1.86 -17.35
N PRO A 596 -6.21 3.05 -16.74
CA PRO A 596 -7.53 3.56 -16.44
C PRO A 596 -8.28 3.93 -17.73
N GLY A 597 -9.57 3.63 -17.76
CA GLY A 597 -10.40 3.92 -18.94
C GLY A 597 -11.67 3.08 -19.00
N ILE A 598 -12.39 3.22 -20.11
CA ILE A 598 -13.55 2.39 -20.42
C ILE A 598 -13.10 1.20 -21.26
N TYR A 599 -13.38 0.02 -20.75
CA TYR A 599 -13.17 -1.25 -21.45
C TYR A 599 -14.49 -1.74 -22.06
N MET A 600 -14.40 -2.30 -23.25
CA MET A 600 -15.54 -2.87 -23.97
C MET A 600 -15.42 -4.39 -23.95
N ALA A 601 -16.31 -5.08 -23.25
CA ALA A 601 -16.35 -6.53 -23.25
C ALA A 601 -17.47 -7.02 -24.17
N SER A 602 -17.20 -8.06 -24.96
CA SER A 602 -18.20 -8.86 -25.66
C SER A 602 -18.26 -10.23 -25.00
N VAL A 603 -19.29 -10.48 -24.21
CA VAL A 603 -19.51 -11.74 -23.49
C VAL A 603 -20.55 -12.53 -24.27
N ASP A 604 -20.13 -13.67 -24.85
CA ASP A 604 -20.99 -14.52 -25.67
C ASP A 604 -21.75 -13.74 -26.76
N GLY A 605 -21.10 -12.72 -27.35
CA GLY A 605 -21.66 -11.83 -28.37
C GLY A 605 -22.45 -10.63 -27.85
N THR A 606 -22.63 -10.49 -26.55
CA THR A 606 -23.31 -9.33 -25.95
C THR A 606 -22.28 -8.29 -25.51
N ALA A 607 -22.40 -7.06 -26.05
CA ALA A 607 -21.47 -5.97 -25.72
C ALA A 607 -21.85 -5.27 -24.39
N ARG A 608 -20.90 -5.11 -23.50
CA ARG A 608 -21.03 -4.35 -22.26
C ARG A 608 -19.77 -3.54 -21.96
N GLN A 609 -19.89 -2.51 -21.13
CA GLN A 609 -18.80 -1.67 -20.69
C GLN A 609 -18.50 -1.88 -19.21
N PHE A 610 -17.24 -1.75 -18.85
CA PHE A 610 -16.81 -1.56 -17.47
C PHE A 610 -15.72 -0.49 -17.39
N ALA A 611 -15.60 0.14 -16.23
CA ALA A 611 -14.65 1.21 -16.01
C ALA A 611 -13.49 0.73 -15.11
N ILE A 612 -12.29 1.05 -15.52
CA ILE A 612 -11.09 0.93 -14.66
C ILE A 612 -10.69 2.34 -14.24
N ASN A 613 -10.63 2.59 -12.95
CA ASN A 613 -10.28 3.88 -12.40
C ASN A 613 -8.96 3.84 -11.64
N LEU A 614 -8.33 5.01 -11.47
CA LEU A 614 -7.18 5.15 -10.61
C LEU A 614 -7.60 4.93 -9.15
N SER A 615 -6.77 4.25 -8.37
CA SER A 615 -7.03 4.09 -6.95
C SER A 615 -7.09 5.43 -6.20
N ALA A 616 -8.01 5.53 -5.25
CA ALA A 616 -8.16 6.71 -4.41
C ALA A 616 -6.89 7.06 -3.61
N ARG A 617 -5.99 6.10 -3.40
CA ARG A 617 -4.73 6.30 -2.70
C ARG A 617 -3.77 7.15 -3.52
N GLU A 618 -3.69 6.93 -4.83
CA GLU A 618 -2.79 7.67 -5.72
C GLU A 618 -3.11 9.17 -5.80
N GLY A 619 -4.37 9.54 -5.58
CA GLY A 619 -4.77 10.95 -5.48
C GLY A 619 -4.38 11.64 -4.15
N GLN A 620 -3.81 10.93 -3.17
CA GLN A 620 -3.34 11.49 -1.90
C GLN A 620 -1.86 11.91 -1.98
N THR A 621 -1.59 12.90 -2.82
CA THR A 621 -0.24 13.32 -3.22
C THR A 621 0.51 14.18 -2.19
N ASP A 622 -0.05 14.47 -1.02
CA ASP A 622 0.66 15.11 0.08
C ASP A 622 1.86 14.26 0.51
N VAL A 623 3.01 14.88 0.73
CA VAL A 623 4.20 14.18 1.20
C VAL A 623 3.98 13.61 2.61
N MET A 624 4.35 12.35 2.80
CA MET A 624 4.32 11.66 4.09
C MET A 624 5.47 12.13 4.99
N ASP A 625 5.29 12.09 6.30
CA ASP A 625 6.38 12.36 7.24
C ASP A 625 7.33 11.14 7.33
N PRO A 626 8.64 11.29 7.08
CA PRO A 626 9.61 10.20 7.24
C PRO A 626 9.58 9.50 8.60
N VAL A 627 9.16 10.19 9.66
CA VAL A 627 8.94 9.62 10.99
C VAL A 627 8.00 8.41 10.98
N GLU A 628 7.09 8.31 10.01
CA GLU A 628 6.20 7.15 9.88
C GLU A 628 6.95 5.85 9.55
N LEU A 629 8.04 5.91 8.77
CA LEU A 629 8.92 4.77 8.53
C LEU A 629 9.75 4.43 9.76
N GLU A 630 10.27 5.45 10.46
CA GLU A 630 11.04 5.25 11.71
C GLU A 630 10.19 4.57 12.79
N GLN A 631 8.92 4.94 12.93
CA GLN A 631 7.97 4.30 13.86
C GLN A 631 7.76 2.80 13.57
N ARG A 632 7.96 2.38 12.31
CA ARG A 632 7.91 0.97 11.90
C ARG A 632 9.26 0.26 12.00
N GLY A 633 10.28 0.93 12.59
CA GLY A 633 11.59 0.37 12.88
C GLY A 633 12.61 0.49 11.74
N ILE A 634 12.30 1.22 10.68
CA ILE A 634 13.23 1.48 9.58
C ILE A 634 14.23 2.55 10.00
N VAL A 635 15.50 2.29 9.75
CA VAL A 635 16.58 3.25 10.04
C VAL A 635 16.79 4.12 8.80
N ILE A 636 16.38 5.39 8.88
CA ILE A 636 16.65 6.35 7.82
C ILE A 636 18.06 6.90 8.01
N GLN A 637 18.86 6.84 6.94
CA GLN A 637 20.25 7.25 6.93
C GLN A 637 20.53 8.03 5.64
N ASP A 638 21.11 9.22 5.77
CA ASP A 638 21.56 9.96 4.60
C ASP A 638 22.72 9.24 3.92
N PHE A 639 22.70 9.26 2.58
CA PHE A 639 23.82 8.76 1.79
C PHE A 639 25.04 9.64 2.00
N LEU A 640 26.13 9.08 2.55
CA LEU A 640 27.39 9.80 2.70
C LEU A 640 28.08 9.94 1.37
N SER A 641 28.48 11.17 1.00
CA SER A 641 29.26 11.43 -0.20
C SER A 641 30.58 10.62 -0.21
N GLU A 642 31.13 10.35 -1.38
CA GLU A 642 32.42 9.65 -1.51
C GLU A 642 33.53 10.30 -0.69
N ALA A 643 33.54 11.63 -0.61
CA ALA A 643 34.51 12.39 0.17
C ALA A 643 34.38 12.12 1.69
N GLU A 644 33.15 12.11 2.21
CA GLU A 644 32.88 11.87 3.63
C GLU A 644 33.16 10.42 4.03
N LEU A 645 32.79 9.46 3.19
CA LEU A 645 33.09 8.04 3.42
C LEU A 645 34.59 7.79 3.39
N THR A 646 35.31 8.38 2.43
CA THR A 646 36.75 8.23 2.31
C THR A 646 37.46 8.84 3.51
N GLU A 647 36.98 9.98 4.02
CA GLU A 647 37.58 10.65 5.17
C GLU A 647 37.29 9.86 6.48
N ASN A 648 36.07 9.37 6.70
CA ASN A 648 35.71 8.55 7.83
C ASN A 648 36.50 7.23 7.85
N ASP A 649 36.61 6.55 6.73
CA ASP A 649 37.41 5.33 6.59
C ASP A 649 38.90 5.56 6.83
N ARG A 650 39.44 6.69 6.37
CA ARG A 650 40.82 7.08 6.69
C ARG A 650 41.03 7.29 8.18
N GLN A 651 40.13 7.98 8.85
CA GLN A 651 40.21 8.23 10.28
C GLN A 651 40.15 6.95 11.10
N LEU A 652 39.23 6.03 10.76
CA LEU A 652 39.11 4.72 11.42
C LEU A 652 40.35 3.87 11.22
N LYS A 653 40.89 3.79 10.01
CA LYS A 653 42.14 3.06 9.71
C LYS A 653 43.35 3.65 10.39
N ASP A 654 43.47 4.98 10.46
CA ASP A 654 44.56 5.66 11.15
C ASP A 654 44.54 5.34 12.65
N VAL A 655 43.35 5.28 13.28
CA VAL A 655 43.17 4.87 14.68
C VAL A 655 43.56 3.40 14.89
N GLU A 656 43.16 2.51 14.00
CA GLU A 656 43.49 1.09 14.06
C GLU A 656 44.98 0.82 13.88
N LEU A 657 45.63 1.46 12.90
CA LEU A 657 47.06 1.34 12.64
C LEU A 657 47.88 1.84 13.86
N GLU A 658 47.47 2.97 14.46
CA GLU A 658 48.12 3.48 15.68
C GLU A 658 47.96 2.49 16.85
N SER A 659 46.74 1.93 17.05
CA SER A 659 46.44 0.99 18.12
C SER A 659 47.25 -0.31 18.01
N ARG A 660 47.55 -0.76 16.80
CA ARG A 660 48.38 -1.95 16.53
C ARG A 660 49.89 -1.66 16.70
N GLN A 661 50.37 -0.52 16.23
CA GLN A 661 51.81 -0.23 16.24
C GLN A 661 52.32 0.31 17.57
N GLN A 662 51.52 1.09 18.30
CA GLN A 662 51.80 1.67 19.66
C GLN A 662 53.19 2.30 19.79
N ILE A 663 53.71 2.96 18.74
CA ILE A 663 55.04 3.55 18.67
C ILE A 663 55.28 4.55 19.81
N TRP A 664 54.25 5.23 20.25
CA TRP A 664 54.31 6.19 21.35
C TRP A 664 54.86 5.61 22.64
N ARG A 665 54.64 4.29 22.93
CA ARG A 665 55.17 3.62 24.12
C ARG A 665 56.70 3.61 24.12
N TRP A 666 57.32 3.31 22.99
CA TRP A 666 58.76 3.30 22.82
C TRP A 666 59.36 4.70 22.94
N LEU A 667 58.66 5.73 22.43
CA LEU A 667 59.07 7.11 22.55
C LEU A 667 59.04 7.61 24.02
N ILE A 668 58.01 7.20 24.79
CA ILE A 668 57.98 7.50 26.24
C ILE A 668 59.10 6.80 26.97
N LEU A 669 59.36 5.52 26.67
CA LEU A 669 60.49 4.79 27.31
C LEU A 669 61.83 5.46 26.98
N GLY A 670 62.01 5.91 25.73
CA GLY A 670 63.17 6.67 25.31
C GLY A 670 63.31 8.01 26.08
N ALA A 671 62.21 8.77 26.20
CA ALA A 671 62.17 10.03 26.94
C ALA A 671 62.55 9.82 28.42
N LEU A 672 62.03 8.77 29.06
CA LEU A 672 62.34 8.40 30.42
C LEU A 672 63.83 8.03 30.57
N GLY A 673 64.39 7.30 29.59
CA GLY A 673 65.83 6.97 29.53
C GLY A 673 66.70 8.21 29.47
N PHE A 674 66.35 9.22 28.66
CA PHE A 674 67.07 10.50 28.56
C PHE A 674 66.98 11.30 29.88
N LEU A 675 65.83 11.32 30.56
CA LEU A 675 65.68 11.97 31.86
C LEU A 675 66.50 11.30 32.96
N LEU A 676 66.57 9.96 32.97
CA LEU A 676 67.42 9.23 33.89
C LEU A 676 68.92 9.49 33.62
N ALA A 677 69.34 9.51 32.35
CA ALA A 677 70.69 9.84 31.97
C ALA A 677 71.07 11.30 32.31
N GLU A 678 70.14 12.24 32.11
CA GLU A 678 70.32 13.64 32.55
C GLU A 678 70.54 13.74 34.09
N SER A 679 69.65 13.07 34.86
CA SER A 679 69.71 13.08 36.31
C SER A 679 71.01 12.47 36.80
N TRP A 680 71.43 11.35 36.23
CA TRP A 680 72.73 10.71 36.59
C TRP A 680 73.93 11.59 36.27
N LEU A 681 73.94 12.18 35.04
CA LEU A 681 75.02 13.06 34.58
C LEU A 681 75.08 14.33 35.39
N SER A 682 73.97 14.95 35.72
CA SER A 682 73.86 16.13 36.59
C SER A 682 74.40 15.85 37.99
N GLY A 683 74.07 14.70 38.55
CA GLY A 683 74.55 14.27 39.85
C GLY A 683 76.09 14.03 39.86
N ARG A 684 76.66 13.55 38.75
CA ARG A 684 78.10 13.33 38.61
C ARG A 684 78.85 14.62 38.39
N LEU A 685 78.37 15.57 37.63
CA LEU A 685 78.99 16.88 37.45
C LEU A 685 78.89 17.75 38.69
N SER A 686 77.87 17.68 39.50
CA SER A 686 77.72 18.40 40.72
C SER A 686 78.70 17.90 41.84
N ARG A 687 79.10 16.63 41.79
CA ARG A 687 80.13 16.07 42.70
C ARG A 687 81.54 16.49 42.35
N GLN A 688 81.88 16.94 41.16
CA GLN A 688 83.19 17.40 40.73
C GLN A 688 83.48 18.89 41.06
N THR A 689 82.46 19.63 41.53
CA THR A 689 82.58 21.07 41.85
C THR A 689 82.74 21.41 43.35
N VAL A 690 82.91 20.43 44.21
CA VAL A 690 83.20 20.68 45.59
C VAL A 690 84.78 20.80 45.79
N PRO A 691 85.36 21.98 45.98
CA PRO A 691 86.79 22.11 46.31
C PRO A 691 87.03 21.54 47.66
N SER A 692 88.00 20.60 47.75
CA SER A 692 88.52 20.11 49.00
C SER A 692 89.25 21.22 49.76
N THR A 693 88.66 21.79 50.79
CA THR A 693 89.38 22.53 51.82
C THR A 693 90.08 21.57 52.74
N SER A 694 91.31 21.19 52.36
CA SER A 694 92.23 20.58 53.37
C SER A 694 92.81 21.69 54.26
N GLY A 695 92.56 21.59 55.56
CA GLY A 695 93.15 22.44 56.54
C GLY A 695 94.65 22.29 56.66
N ALA A 696 95.28 23.30 57.08
CA ALA A 696 96.58 23.27 57.70
C ALA A 696 96.57 24.28 58.84
N THR A 697 96.83 23.77 60.00
CA THR A 697 97.26 24.30 61.31
C THR A 697 97.66 25.74 61.32
#